data_601564f4a3ec0443ac2ee5ec884148f9
#
_entry.id   601564f4a3ec0443ac2ee5ec884148f9
#
_cell.length_a   1.000
_cell.length_b   1.000
_cell.length_c   1.000
_cell.angle_alpha   90.00
_cell.angle_beta   90.00
_cell.angle_gamma   90.00
#
_symmetry.space_group_name_H-M   'P 1'
#
loop_
_entity.id
_entity.type
_entity.pdbx_description
1 polymer ?
#
loop_
_entity_poly.entity_id
_entity_poly.type
_entity_poly.pdbx_seq_one_letter_code
_entity_poly.pdbx_strand_id
1 'polypeptide(L)'
;IADQNNTAININGSPYTVGDNQVILNQGDYLIIEGDKYVNRNLYVSTDNKNDKLFAYQGLGDVYTGFNGAYPAANQGMVFVPPLSCGTSGNVNNIADIDKVGEGNGSTFDDNAQVSFVTTKGSIISINGAQINEADNNVTRNDVLGNGNYESYIITNLSGNIRVESNGEMYVSYYNTNGAASTAGFYSGFTKPPKFEIKSEFAAKGNCVNEDGSSNIELTAEGSFASYEWEIKNIDGSFSTAPGNASSNPYSPSQSGTYRLKGVLECDIELFSDEIRISICPADFDNDGVIDNIDKDLDNDGISNFYESRGNGNIDFSDPLNPIISLSDESISGIISGVIDKTNDNHAVTGATNSFESQVEPGADQELKYTLNFTEKLNILWKDSGTPVAYVDGESFIIRSIPGTSNITLLDPDNNLDIDAGSGYETDVLQYTGNEIKFRFKNPRQNNATYEFHANQIDGIELVHKLNNVGSSSESVLVPDVSVVNYKLDTDQDGTLDMYDYDSDGDGCKDVIEGGYNDEDDDGVLGLGAQTTENGKVNNRGEIIYPDYDPTAVLRSYIDDGGNVTYYFQTVGEAPTISLQPQSVIACQIGESVQFSVTVNSNDSPIYYKWFVATVDDPNTWTEIEDESKYSGSKTSTLTIDDVQLNMSGNKYRVEVNTDNYACTQETNDNVELLVEEALPTANTINDLIKCDDNSFGNDADGIITGWNFKEKIADILNGVQNLEDLTVTFH
;
A
#
# COMPACT_ATOMS: atom_id res chain seq x y z
N ILE A 1 -11.47 -0.06 -51.10
CA ILE A 1 -12.12 -1.26 -50.56
C ILE A 1 -13.05 -0.85 -49.46
N ALA A 2 -14.30 -1.26 -49.51
CA ALA A 2 -15.29 -0.93 -48.46
C ALA A 2 -15.25 -1.97 -47.34
N ASP A 3 -15.36 -1.47 -46.08
CA ASP A 3 -15.45 -2.29 -44.87
C ASP A 3 -16.90 -2.68 -44.51
N GLN A 4 -17.88 -2.00 -45.10
CA GLN A 4 -19.30 -2.15 -44.80
C GLN A 4 -20.14 -2.24 -46.07
N ASN A 5 -21.37 -2.76 -45.91
CA ASN A 5 -22.33 -2.77 -47.04
C ASN A 5 -22.96 -1.35 -47.25
N ASN A 6 -23.34 -1.07 -48.49
CA ASN A 6 -24.00 0.17 -48.90
C ASN A 6 -23.16 1.45 -48.69
N THR A 7 -21.84 1.33 -48.83
CA THR A 7 -20.91 2.47 -48.74
C THR A 7 -20.92 3.28 -49.99
N ALA A 8 -21.50 4.48 -49.97
CA ALA A 8 -21.58 5.42 -51.08
C ALA A 8 -20.27 6.22 -51.22
N ILE A 9 -19.71 6.28 -52.42
CA ILE A 9 -18.39 6.87 -52.69
C ILE A 9 -18.51 8.26 -53.23
N ASN A 10 -17.73 9.18 -52.66
CA ASN A 10 -17.53 10.55 -53.18
C ASN A 10 -16.06 10.75 -53.58
N ILE A 11 -15.86 11.49 -54.66
CA ILE A 11 -14.55 11.91 -55.15
C ILE A 11 -14.51 13.43 -55.27
N ASN A 12 -13.48 14.03 -54.68
CA ASN A 12 -13.27 15.49 -54.73
C ASN A 12 -14.51 16.28 -54.26
N GLY A 13 -15.22 15.72 -53.24
CA GLY A 13 -16.37 16.35 -52.61
C GLY A 13 -17.70 16.21 -53.39
N SER A 14 -17.76 15.36 -54.38
CA SER A 14 -18.98 15.10 -55.15
C SER A 14 -19.24 13.59 -55.27
N PRO A 15 -20.54 13.16 -55.36
CA PRO A 15 -20.87 11.77 -55.60
C PRO A 15 -20.15 11.22 -56.82
N TYR A 16 -19.46 10.09 -56.66
CA TYR A 16 -18.82 9.44 -57.78
C TYR A 16 -19.84 8.56 -58.51
N THR A 17 -20.06 8.88 -59.82
CA THR A 17 -21.09 8.22 -60.62
C THR A 17 -20.50 7.46 -61.78
N VAL A 18 -21.14 6.33 -62.12
CA VAL A 18 -20.93 5.60 -63.32
C VAL A 18 -22.26 5.60 -64.11
N GLY A 19 -22.29 6.35 -65.22
CA GLY A 19 -23.55 6.75 -65.83
C GLY A 19 -24.31 7.74 -64.91
N ASP A 20 -25.58 7.48 -64.67
CA ASP A 20 -26.44 8.31 -63.85
C ASP A 20 -26.51 7.86 -62.39
N ASN A 21 -25.80 6.81 -62.01
CA ASN A 21 -25.90 6.18 -60.70
C ASN A 21 -24.63 6.43 -59.87
N GLN A 22 -24.81 6.82 -58.60
CA GLN A 22 -23.71 6.89 -57.62
C GLN A 22 -23.17 5.50 -57.37
N VAL A 23 -21.86 5.38 -57.25
CA VAL A 23 -21.19 4.12 -56.92
C VAL A 23 -21.38 3.81 -55.44
N ILE A 24 -21.98 2.64 -55.18
CA ILE A 24 -22.20 2.11 -53.84
C ILE A 24 -21.45 0.76 -53.78
N LEU A 25 -20.59 0.61 -52.76
CA LEU A 25 -19.81 -0.62 -52.51
C LEU A 25 -20.40 -1.40 -51.36
N ASN A 26 -20.37 -2.71 -51.45
CA ASN A 26 -20.61 -3.60 -50.30
C ASN A 26 -19.29 -4.02 -49.65
N GLN A 27 -19.36 -4.64 -48.47
CA GLN A 27 -18.21 -5.08 -47.75
C GLN A 27 -17.33 -6.00 -48.62
N GLY A 28 -16.05 -5.67 -48.75
CA GLY A 28 -15.07 -6.36 -49.54
C GLY A 28 -15.04 -5.95 -51.03
N ASP A 29 -16.05 -5.22 -51.55
CA ASP A 29 -16.01 -4.64 -52.88
C ASP A 29 -14.89 -3.61 -52.99
N TYR A 30 -14.34 -3.45 -54.18
CA TYR A 30 -13.31 -2.45 -54.46
C TYR A 30 -13.62 -1.63 -55.69
N LEU A 31 -13.08 -0.43 -55.69
CA LEU A 31 -13.17 0.50 -56.86
C LEU A 31 -11.74 0.91 -57.24
N ILE A 32 -11.44 0.90 -58.54
CA ILE A 32 -10.20 1.47 -59.07
C ILE A 32 -10.52 2.87 -59.60
N ILE A 33 -9.78 3.86 -59.11
CA ILE A 33 -9.91 5.26 -59.51
C ILE A 33 -8.64 5.60 -60.29
N GLU A 34 -8.82 5.99 -61.54
CA GLU A 34 -7.71 6.29 -62.46
C GLU A 34 -7.19 7.74 -62.25
N GLY A 35 -5.99 7.99 -62.76
CA GLY A 35 -5.26 9.26 -62.56
C GLY A 35 -5.93 10.50 -63.14
N ASP A 36 -6.92 10.36 -64.07
CA ASP A 36 -7.69 11.46 -64.62
C ASP A 36 -8.60 12.17 -63.58
N LYS A 37 -8.82 11.53 -62.44
CA LYS A 37 -9.60 12.07 -61.34
C LYS A 37 -8.79 12.95 -60.35
N TYR A 38 -7.46 12.93 -60.45
CA TYR A 38 -6.61 13.78 -59.64
C TYR A 38 -6.73 15.25 -60.07
N VAL A 39 -6.92 16.13 -59.11
CA VAL A 39 -6.95 17.56 -59.32
C VAL A 39 -5.84 18.20 -58.50
N ASN A 40 -4.98 19.01 -59.11
CA ASN A 40 -3.82 19.60 -58.45
C ASN A 40 -2.95 18.58 -57.74
N ARG A 41 -2.75 17.42 -58.36
CA ARG A 41 -2.00 16.26 -57.79
C ARG A 41 -2.63 15.64 -56.56
N ASN A 42 -3.86 15.98 -56.21
CA ASN A 42 -4.63 15.44 -55.11
C ASN A 42 -5.83 14.64 -55.57
N LEU A 43 -6.17 13.61 -54.84
CA LEU A 43 -7.44 12.89 -54.95
C LEU A 43 -8.03 12.75 -53.55
N TYR A 44 -9.17 13.38 -53.33
CA TYR A 44 -9.91 13.25 -52.09
C TYR A 44 -11.05 12.24 -52.26
N VAL A 45 -11.03 11.17 -51.43
CA VAL A 45 -12.07 10.14 -51.42
C VAL A 45 -12.77 10.15 -50.08
N SER A 46 -14.11 10.19 -50.13
CA SER A 46 -14.92 10.14 -48.88
C SER A 46 -16.18 9.30 -49.06
N THR A 47 -16.89 9.05 -47.99
CA THR A 47 -18.19 8.38 -47.94
C THR A 47 -19.29 9.37 -47.54
N ASP A 48 -20.56 9.07 -47.85
CA ASP A 48 -21.69 9.89 -47.42
C ASP A 48 -21.91 9.83 -45.90
N ASN A 49 -21.58 8.69 -45.27
CA ASN A 49 -21.71 8.49 -43.84
C ASN A 49 -20.33 8.44 -43.20
N LYS A 50 -20.08 9.31 -42.24
CA LYS A 50 -18.79 9.38 -41.51
C LYS A 50 -18.35 8.09 -40.80
N ASN A 51 -19.30 7.20 -40.55
CA ASN A 51 -19.03 5.91 -39.89
C ASN A 51 -18.63 4.80 -40.87
N ASP A 52 -18.79 5.04 -42.20
CA ASP A 52 -18.40 4.08 -43.20
C ASP A 52 -16.88 4.12 -43.39
N LYS A 53 -16.24 2.97 -43.37
CA LYS A 53 -14.79 2.84 -43.44
C LYS A 53 -14.36 2.37 -44.83
N LEU A 54 -13.29 2.99 -45.33
CA LEU A 54 -12.62 2.62 -46.57
C LEU A 54 -11.16 2.30 -46.33
N PHE A 55 -10.67 1.26 -46.99
CA PHE A 55 -9.24 1.02 -47.12
C PHE A 55 -8.79 1.52 -48.51
N ALA A 56 -7.89 2.50 -48.50
CA ALA A 56 -7.35 3.08 -49.73
C ALA A 56 -5.89 2.63 -49.93
N TYR A 57 -5.59 2.30 -51.18
CA TYR A 57 -4.24 2.01 -51.59
C TYR A 57 -3.91 2.81 -52.82
N GLN A 58 -2.76 3.44 -52.86
CA GLN A 58 -2.25 4.15 -54.05
C GLN A 58 -1.24 3.25 -54.77
N GLY A 59 -1.54 2.89 -55.96
CA GLY A 59 -0.60 2.23 -56.87
C GLY A 59 0.11 3.26 -57.75
N LEU A 60 1.35 3.04 -58.04
CA LEU A 60 2.13 3.79 -59.04
C LEU A 60 2.20 2.93 -60.29
N GLY A 61 1.26 3.20 -61.22
CA GLY A 61 1.24 2.56 -62.54
C GLY A 61 1.23 3.63 -63.63
N ASP A 62 1.69 3.28 -64.85
CA ASP A 62 1.66 4.11 -66.03
C ASP A 62 2.38 5.46 -65.89
N VAL A 63 3.42 5.54 -65.07
CA VAL A 63 4.21 6.76 -64.90
C VAL A 63 5.08 6.95 -66.14
N TYR A 64 4.79 7.99 -66.93
CA TYR A 64 5.54 8.36 -68.10
C TYR A 64 6.85 9.03 -67.69
N THR A 65 7.99 8.38 -67.82
CA THR A 65 9.26 8.87 -67.32
C THR A 65 10.03 9.76 -68.32
N GLY A 66 9.42 10.09 -69.46
CA GLY A 66 10.06 11.00 -70.42
C GLY A 66 11.27 10.45 -71.13
N PHE A 67 11.64 9.19 -70.98
CA PHE A 67 12.67 8.56 -71.79
C PHE A 67 12.17 8.26 -73.22
N ASN A 68 13.00 8.53 -74.20
CA ASN A 68 12.74 8.34 -75.62
C ASN A 68 12.36 6.90 -75.97
N GLY A 69 11.14 6.54 -75.80
CA GLY A 69 10.63 5.22 -76.11
C GLY A 69 9.50 4.83 -75.17
N ALA A 70 8.34 4.68 -75.69
CA ALA A 70 7.07 4.44 -75.04
C ALA A 70 7.02 3.15 -74.22
N TYR A 71 7.67 3.11 -73.07
CA TYR A 71 7.45 2.09 -72.06
C TYR A 71 6.94 2.80 -70.80
N PRO A 72 5.70 2.52 -70.41
CA PRO A 72 5.23 2.94 -69.08
C PRO A 72 6.12 2.32 -68.00
N ALA A 73 6.71 3.15 -67.19
CA ALA A 73 7.40 2.64 -65.99
C ALA A 73 6.34 2.12 -65.04
N ALA A 74 6.28 0.80 -64.94
CA ALA A 74 5.41 0.18 -63.94
C ALA A 74 6.15 0.06 -62.63
N ASN A 75 5.76 0.84 -61.61
CA ASN A 75 6.08 0.44 -60.25
C ASN A 75 5.00 -0.52 -59.76
N GLN A 76 5.41 -1.64 -59.30
CA GLN A 76 4.55 -2.73 -58.82
C GLN A 76 4.08 -2.56 -57.36
N GLY A 77 4.52 -1.47 -56.68
CA GLY A 77 4.21 -1.24 -55.29
C GLY A 77 2.83 -0.60 -55.08
N MET A 78 2.08 -1.03 -54.11
CA MET A 78 0.91 -0.35 -53.55
C MET A 78 1.25 0.19 -52.18
N VAL A 79 0.93 1.45 -51.95
CA VAL A 79 1.14 2.11 -50.66
C VAL A 79 -0.23 2.31 -50.01
N PHE A 80 -0.37 1.85 -48.77
CA PHE A 80 -1.57 2.11 -47.96
C PHE A 80 -1.70 3.61 -47.68
N VAL A 81 -2.89 4.17 -47.91
CA VAL A 81 -3.22 5.55 -47.63
C VAL A 81 -4.11 5.59 -46.41
N PRO A 82 -3.62 6.05 -45.28
CA PRO A 82 -4.42 6.13 -44.07
C PRO A 82 -5.52 7.22 -44.23
N PRO A 83 -6.61 7.06 -43.46
CA PRO A 83 -7.69 8.04 -43.50
C PRO A 83 -7.21 9.38 -42.92
N LEU A 84 -7.73 10.46 -43.45
CA LEU A 84 -7.64 11.78 -42.82
C LEU A 84 -8.41 11.70 -41.49
N SER A 85 -7.73 11.78 -40.38
CA SER A 85 -8.31 11.81 -39.05
C SER A 85 -7.66 12.95 -38.24
N CYS A 86 -8.41 13.52 -37.36
CA CYS A 86 -7.97 14.65 -36.58
C CYS A 86 -7.04 14.32 -35.39
N GLY A 87 -6.42 13.18 -35.39
CA GLY A 87 -5.57 12.73 -34.29
C GLY A 87 -4.19 12.26 -34.70
N THR A 88 -3.75 12.59 -35.88
CA THR A 88 -2.41 12.20 -36.33
C THR A 88 -1.34 13.15 -35.80
N SER A 89 -0.27 12.54 -35.29
CA SER A 89 0.93 13.32 -34.94
C SER A 89 1.45 14.10 -36.15
N GLY A 90 1.66 15.39 -35.98
CA GLY A 90 2.28 16.26 -36.97
C GLY A 90 3.77 16.07 -37.17
N ASN A 91 4.40 15.00 -36.62
CA ASN A 91 5.85 14.84 -36.63
C ASN A 91 6.29 13.49 -37.17
N VAL A 92 7.22 13.52 -38.11
CA VAL A 92 8.02 12.38 -38.55
C VAL A 92 9.47 12.61 -38.14
N ASN A 93 9.93 11.87 -37.15
CA ASN A 93 11.24 12.13 -36.52
C ASN A 93 12.43 11.83 -37.41
N ASN A 94 12.31 10.84 -38.32
CA ASN A 94 13.39 10.51 -39.24
C ASN A 94 12.90 9.72 -40.45
N ILE A 95 13.16 10.21 -41.64
CA ILE A 95 13.18 9.46 -42.90
C ILE A 95 14.67 9.29 -43.24
N ALA A 96 15.18 8.09 -43.03
CA ALA A 96 16.62 7.83 -43.12
C ALA A 96 17.11 7.93 -44.57
N ASP A 97 18.17 8.67 -44.80
CA ASP A 97 18.93 8.75 -46.07
C ASP A 97 18.02 8.72 -47.31
N ILE A 98 17.10 9.71 -47.42
CA ILE A 98 16.03 9.73 -48.41
C ILE A 98 16.54 9.62 -49.83
N ASP A 99 17.76 10.10 -50.11
CA ASP A 99 18.44 10.11 -51.43
C ASP A 99 19.31 8.84 -51.64
N LYS A 100 19.30 7.89 -50.69
CA LYS A 100 20.12 6.67 -50.78
C LYS A 100 19.28 5.38 -50.76
N VAL A 101 17.97 5.48 -50.95
CA VAL A 101 17.09 4.31 -50.96
C VAL A 101 17.55 3.34 -52.04
N GLY A 102 17.83 2.07 -51.68
CA GLY A 102 18.33 1.05 -52.58
C GLY A 102 19.86 1.01 -52.74
N GLU A 103 20.61 1.86 -52.03
CA GLU A 103 22.07 1.81 -52.00
C GLU A 103 22.54 0.41 -51.58
N GLY A 104 23.50 -0.17 -52.31
CA GLY A 104 23.99 -1.52 -52.05
C GLY A 104 23.36 -2.60 -52.90
N ASN A 105 22.19 -2.37 -53.52
CA ASN A 105 21.55 -3.32 -54.45
C ASN A 105 21.83 -2.98 -55.93
N GLY A 106 22.75 -2.06 -56.20
CA GLY A 106 23.18 -1.70 -57.55
C GLY A 106 22.31 -0.65 -58.26
N SER A 107 21.28 -0.10 -57.59
CA SER A 107 20.42 0.97 -58.14
C SER A 107 19.94 1.84 -56.98
N THR A 108 20.48 3.04 -56.89
CA THR A 108 20.04 4.05 -55.89
C THR A 108 18.89 4.83 -56.48
N PHE A 109 17.84 5.04 -55.70
CA PHE A 109 16.70 5.85 -56.06
C PHE A 109 16.93 7.26 -55.55
N ASP A 110 17.78 8.03 -56.25
CA ASP A 110 18.22 9.37 -55.88
C ASP A 110 17.67 10.46 -56.81
N ASP A 111 17.03 10.09 -57.91
CA ASP A 111 16.35 11.03 -58.78
C ASP A 111 15.07 11.57 -58.12
N ASN A 112 14.99 12.90 -57.98
CA ASN A 112 13.83 13.56 -57.40
C ASN A 112 13.43 13.06 -56.00
N ALA A 113 14.39 12.84 -55.09
CA ALA A 113 14.09 12.48 -53.72
C ALA A 113 13.17 13.57 -53.14
N GLN A 114 11.95 13.15 -52.75
CA GLN A 114 10.89 14.05 -52.32
C GLN A 114 10.03 13.51 -51.21
N VAL A 115 9.48 14.45 -50.45
CA VAL A 115 8.45 14.19 -49.45
C VAL A 115 7.15 14.84 -49.95
N SER A 116 6.07 14.08 -49.86
CA SER A 116 4.71 14.56 -50.07
C SER A 116 3.91 14.42 -48.77
N PHE A 117 3.22 15.46 -48.37
CA PHE A 117 2.38 15.39 -47.16
C PHE A 117 1.11 16.21 -47.32
N VAL A 118 0.08 15.76 -46.59
CA VAL A 118 -1.19 16.47 -46.42
C VAL A 118 -1.28 16.90 -44.97
N THR A 119 -1.66 18.14 -44.72
CA THR A 119 -1.78 18.71 -43.39
C THR A 119 -3.01 19.62 -43.29
N THR A 120 -3.43 19.94 -42.08
CA THR A 120 -4.46 20.93 -41.82
C THR A 120 -4.06 22.28 -42.40
N LYS A 121 -5.01 22.96 -43.01
CA LYS A 121 -4.77 24.26 -43.69
C LYS A 121 -4.28 25.30 -42.70
N GLY A 122 -3.18 25.97 -43.06
CA GLY A 122 -2.57 27.01 -42.24
C GLY A 122 -1.60 26.48 -41.16
N SER A 123 -1.25 25.21 -41.21
CA SER A 123 -0.25 24.65 -40.32
C SER A 123 1.15 25.21 -40.57
N ILE A 124 1.93 25.37 -39.49
CA ILE A 124 3.34 25.74 -39.56
C ILE A 124 4.16 24.45 -39.73
N ILE A 125 4.89 24.35 -40.82
CA ILE A 125 5.64 23.15 -41.19
C ILE A 125 7.14 23.47 -41.18
N SER A 126 7.94 22.53 -40.66
CA SER A 126 9.39 22.60 -40.76
C SER A 126 10.01 21.28 -41.27
N ILE A 127 11.08 21.41 -42.01
CA ILE A 127 11.96 20.31 -42.44
C ILE A 127 13.31 20.49 -41.78
N ASN A 128 13.77 19.47 -41.05
CA ASN A 128 15.02 19.50 -40.30
C ASN A 128 15.17 20.74 -39.39
N GLY A 129 14.04 21.18 -38.81
CA GLY A 129 13.98 22.35 -37.91
C GLY A 129 13.90 23.72 -38.64
N ALA A 130 13.96 23.78 -39.98
CA ALA A 130 13.76 24.99 -40.75
C ALA A 130 12.33 25.07 -41.26
N GLN A 131 11.61 26.18 -40.96
CA GLN A 131 10.27 26.42 -41.49
C GLN A 131 10.31 26.51 -43.02
N ILE A 132 9.42 25.79 -43.70
CA ILE A 132 9.32 25.85 -45.14
C ILE A 132 8.78 27.20 -45.60
N ASN A 133 9.25 27.66 -46.77
CA ASN A 133 8.73 28.83 -47.44
C ASN A 133 8.07 28.42 -48.75
N GLU A 134 6.80 28.74 -48.93
CA GLU A 134 6.03 28.43 -50.16
C GLU A 134 6.59 29.10 -51.42
N ALA A 135 7.42 30.14 -51.28
CA ALA A 135 8.09 30.80 -52.39
C ALA A 135 9.36 30.06 -52.88
N ASP A 136 9.81 29.02 -52.17
CA ASP A 136 10.99 28.27 -52.56
C ASP A 136 10.67 27.37 -53.78
N ASN A 137 11.61 27.30 -54.73
CA ASN A 137 11.41 26.58 -55.99
C ASN A 137 11.22 25.05 -55.84
N ASN A 138 11.60 24.51 -54.70
CA ASN A 138 11.48 23.09 -54.39
C ASN A 138 10.22 22.77 -53.53
N VAL A 139 9.39 23.77 -53.24
CA VAL A 139 8.15 23.63 -52.47
C VAL A 139 6.96 23.84 -53.40
N THR A 140 6.07 22.90 -53.47
CA THR A 140 4.79 22.99 -54.19
C THR A 140 3.65 22.81 -53.22
N ARG A 141 2.80 23.81 -53.05
CA ARG A 141 1.57 23.76 -52.23
C ARG A 141 0.35 23.65 -53.13
N ASN A 142 -0.63 22.84 -52.74
CA ASN A 142 -1.90 22.69 -53.41
C ASN A 142 -3.07 22.63 -52.41
N ASP A 143 -4.22 23.18 -52.80
CA ASP A 143 -5.47 22.96 -52.06
C ASP A 143 -6.05 21.60 -52.38
N VAL A 144 -6.66 20.94 -51.37
CA VAL A 144 -7.36 19.65 -51.54
C VAL A 144 -8.79 19.92 -52.00
N LEU A 145 -9.10 19.59 -53.25
CA LEU A 145 -10.45 19.73 -53.78
C LEU A 145 -11.44 18.82 -53.06
N GLY A 146 -12.54 19.38 -52.57
CA GLY A 146 -13.57 18.64 -51.83
C GLY A 146 -13.38 18.61 -50.33
N ASN A 147 -12.21 19.02 -49.81
CA ASN A 147 -11.98 19.21 -48.38
C ASN A 147 -11.10 20.43 -48.10
N GLY A 148 -11.73 21.57 -47.90
CA GLY A 148 -11.05 22.85 -47.68
C GLY A 148 -10.31 22.98 -46.33
N ASN A 149 -10.40 22.01 -45.47
CA ASN A 149 -9.69 21.99 -44.18
C ASN A 149 -8.24 21.50 -44.32
N TYR A 150 -7.88 20.95 -45.48
CA TYR A 150 -6.57 20.38 -45.73
C TYR A 150 -5.88 21.00 -46.94
N GLU A 151 -4.57 20.98 -46.92
CA GLU A 151 -3.68 21.35 -48.03
C GLU A 151 -2.57 20.34 -48.16
N SER A 152 -1.98 20.19 -49.34
CA SER A 152 -0.89 19.29 -49.60
C SER A 152 0.38 20.02 -50.00
N TYR A 153 1.50 19.45 -49.66
CA TYR A 153 2.83 19.93 -50.01
C TYR A 153 3.63 18.83 -50.68
N ILE A 154 4.43 19.21 -51.69
CA ILE A 154 5.47 18.34 -52.25
C ILE A 154 6.78 19.13 -52.14
N ILE A 155 7.77 18.54 -51.52
CA ILE A 155 9.11 19.12 -51.36
C ILE A 155 10.11 18.21 -52.04
N THR A 156 10.80 18.74 -53.03
CA THR A 156 11.72 18.03 -53.90
C THR A 156 13.18 18.36 -53.57
N ASN A 157 14.13 17.57 -54.16
CA ASN A 157 15.57 17.75 -54.01
C ASN A 157 16.04 17.64 -52.54
N LEU A 158 15.49 16.69 -51.81
CA LEU A 158 15.88 16.38 -50.45
C LEU A 158 17.04 15.41 -50.44
N SER A 159 17.89 15.50 -49.40
CA SER A 159 19.02 14.58 -49.19
C SER A 159 19.28 14.29 -47.73
N GLY A 160 19.85 13.15 -47.42
CA GLY A 160 20.16 12.70 -46.06
C GLY A 160 18.92 12.38 -45.23
N ASN A 161 19.06 12.47 -43.92
CA ASN A 161 17.98 12.23 -42.97
C ASN A 161 17.02 13.41 -42.95
N ILE A 162 15.74 13.10 -43.11
CA ILE A 162 14.69 14.12 -43.14
C ILE A 162 13.77 13.97 -41.93
N ARG A 163 13.65 15.06 -41.17
CA ARG A 163 12.66 15.25 -40.12
C ARG A 163 11.61 16.22 -40.62
N VAL A 164 10.34 15.83 -40.50
CA VAL A 164 9.20 16.67 -40.89
C VAL A 164 8.37 16.95 -39.65
N GLU A 165 8.08 18.20 -39.39
CA GLU A 165 7.28 18.65 -38.23
C GLU A 165 6.17 19.58 -38.68
N SER A 166 5.00 19.45 -38.04
CA SER A 166 3.85 20.35 -38.23
C SER A 166 3.17 20.54 -36.86
N ASN A 167 2.63 21.76 -36.65
CA ASN A 167 1.76 22.02 -35.50
C ASN A 167 0.32 21.54 -35.69
N GLY A 168 0.00 21.03 -36.90
CA GLY A 168 -1.28 20.40 -37.25
C GLY A 168 -1.10 18.94 -37.61
N GLU A 169 -2.22 18.29 -37.92
CA GLU A 169 -2.20 16.92 -38.44
C GLU A 169 -1.37 16.81 -39.70
N MET A 170 -0.70 15.70 -39.88
CA MET A 170 0.14 15.52 -41.04
C MET A 170 0.23 14.04 -41.46
N TYR A 171 0.12 13.82 -42.79
CA TYR A 171 0.27 12.52 -43.44
C TYR A 171 1.45 12.60 -44.38
N VAL A 172 2.53 11.90 -44.10
CA VAL A 172 3.79 12.01 -44.82
C VAL A 172 4.07 10.75 -45.60
N SER A 173 4.36 10.92 -46.90
CA SER A 173 4.90 9.91 -47.77
C SER A 173 6.14 10.42 -48.48
N TYR A 174 7.02 9.49 -48.87
CA TYR A 174 8.14 9.80 -49.73
C TYR A 174 8.00 9.15 -51.09
N TYR A 175 8.61 9.70 -52.12
CA TYR A 175 8.62 9.20 -53.45
C TYR A 175 9.97 9.52 -54.11
N ASN A 176 10.61 8.51 -54.64
CA ASN A 176 11.90 8.64 -55.32
C ASN A 176 11.90 7.87 -56.63
N THR A 177 12.69 8.30 -57.59
CA THR A 177 12.85 7.64 -58.87
C THR A 177 14.31 7.30 -59.17
N ASN A 178 14.51 6.31 -60.06
CA ASN A 178 15.77 6.04 -60.73
C ASN A 178 15.41 5.67 -62.17
N GLY A 179 15.53 6.62 -63.09
CA GLY A 179 15.09 6.45 -64.47
C GLY A 179 13.64 6.01 -64.58
N ALA A 180 13.39 4.80 -65.06
CA ALA A 180 12.06 4.22 -65.23
C ALA A 180 11.50 3.55 -63.95
N ALA A 181 12.31 3.36 -62.94
CA ALA A 181 11.88 2.74 -61.66
C ALA A 181 11.54 3.79 -60.63
N SER A 182 10.65 3.43 -59.71
CA SER A 182 10.27 4.31 -58.58
C SER A 182 10.09 3.52 -57.29
N THR A 183 10.26 4.22 -56.19
CA THR A 183 9.97 3.68 -54.86
C THR A 183 9.19 4.69 -54.06
N ALA A 184 8.29 4.25 -53.20
CA ALA A 184 7.51 5.07 -52.31
C ALA A 184 7.30 4.40 -50.97
N GLY A 185 7.14 5.16 -49.94
CA GLY A 185 6.82 4.68 -48.60
C GLY A 185 5.93 5.66 -47.86
N PHE A 186 5.36 5.19 -46.78
CA PHE A 186 4.45 5.95 -45.97
C PHE A 186 4.95 5.94 -44.51
N TYR A 187 4.99 7.11 -43.85
CA TYR A 187 5.64 7.26 -42.54
C TYR A 187 4.71 7.71 -41.42
N SER A 188 3.51 8.17 -41.73
CA SER A 188 2.61 8.70 -40.72
C SER A 188 1.13 8.53 -41.11
N GLY A 189 0.24 8.89 -40.23
CA GLY A 189 -1.19 8.80 -40.42
C GLY A 189 -1.92 7.85 -39.52
N PHE A 190 -1.22 7.29 -38.53
CA PHE A 190 -1.85 6.49 -37.50
C PHE A 190 -2.06 7.31 -36.25
N THR A 191 -3.29 7.29 -35.72
CA THR A 191 -3.60 7.86 -34.40
C THR A 191 -2.91 7.03 -33.34
N LYS A 192 -2.25 7.72 -32.41
CA LYS A 192 -1.75 7.06 -31.19
C LYS A 192 -2.89 7.01 -30.18
N PRO A 193 -3.14 5.86 -29.54
CA PRO A 193 -4.04 5.82 -28.41
C PRO A 193 -3.54 6.77 -27.30
N PRO A 194 -4.43 7.31 -26.49
CA PRO A 194 -4.03 8.10 -25.34
C PRO A 194 -3.13 7.28 -24.42
N LYS A 195 -2.11 7.90 -23.88
CA LYS A 195 -1.25 7.34 -22.85
C LYS A 195 -1.46 8.14 -21.57
N PHE A 196 -1.13 7.53 -20.47
CA PHE A 196 -1.08 8.22 -19.19
C PHE A 196 0.23 7.89 -18.48
N GLU A 197 0.70 8.82 -17.69
CA GLU A 197 1.79 8.64 -16.75
C GLU A 197 1.20 8.49 -15.35
N ILE A 198 1.71 7.54 -14.59
CA ILE A 198 1.37 7.37 -13.18
C ILE A 198 2.47 8.07 -12.39
N LYS A 199 2.10 9.08 -11.61
CA LYS A 199 2.95 9.60 -10.55
C LYS A 199 2.42 9.03 -9.25
N SER A 200 3.22 8.19 -8.63
CA SER A 200 3.03 7.75 -7.27
C SER A 200 4.25 8.16 -6.49
N GLU A 201 4.06 8.67 -5.29
CA GLU A 201 5.13 8.62 -4.32
C GLU A 201 5.28 7.15 -3.95
N PHE A 202 6.46 6.57 -4.17
CA PHE A 202 6.81 5.25 -3.65
C PHE A 202 6.95 5.36 -2.12
N ALA A 203 5.84 5.61 -1.47
CA ALA A 203 5.71 5.36 -0.05
C ALA A 203 5.54 3.85 0.16
N ALA A 204 5.83 3.36 1.34
CA ALA A 204 5.63 1.96 1.72
C ALA A 204 4.22 1.41 1.36
N LYS A 205 3.23 2.29 1.23
CA LYS A 205 1.82 1.97 0.90
C LYS A 205 1.52 1.71 -0.60
N GLY A 206 2.46 1.94 -1.53
CA GLY A 206 2.29 1.62 -2.97
C GLY A 206 1.29 2.50 -3.72
N ASN A 207 0.84 2.02 -4.90
CA ASN A 207 -0.14 2.68 -5.78
C ASN A 207 -1.57 2.29 -5.36
N CYS A 208 -2.15 2.96 -4.40
CA CYS A 208 -3.43 2.58 -3.81
C CYS A 208 -4.26 3.79 -3.38
N VAL A 209 -5.53 3.55 -3.10
CA VAL A 209 -6.49 4.50 -2.55
C VAL A 209 -6.85 4.05 -1.14
N ASN A 210 -6.77 4.94 -0.15
CA ASN A 210 -7.18 4.65 1.21
C ASN A 210 -8.71 4.46 1.30
N GLU A 211 -9.19 3.81 2.32
CA GLU A 211 -10.63 3.58 2.53
C GLU A 211 -11.44 4.88 2.66
N ASP A 212 -10.83 5.96 3.14
CA ASP A 212 -11.43 7.30 3.21
C ASP A 212 -11.50 8.02 1.86
N GLY A 213 -10.99 7.41 0.78
CA GLY A 213 -10.95 7.95 -0.58
C GLY A 213 -9.78 8.89 -0.84
N SER A 214 -8.87 9.10 0.11
CA SER A 214 -7.61 9.79 -0.14
C SER A 214 -6.67 8.90 -0.98
N SER A 215 -5.81 9.51 -1.79
CA SER A 215 -4.94 8.78 -2.71
C SER A 215 -3.60 9.50 -2.87
N ASN A 216 -2.54 8.73 -2.95
CA ASN A 216 -1.20 9.22 -3.32
C ASN A 216 -0.91 9.08 -4.82
N ILE A 217 -1.92 8.69 -5.61
CA ILE A 217 -1.78 8.45 -7.05
C ILE A 217 -2.29 9.67 -7.83
N GLU A 218 -1.50 10.09 -8.80
CA GLU A 218 -1.90 11.02 -9.84
C GLU A 218 -1.76 10.36 -11.20
N LEU A 219 -2.86 10.28 -11.95
CA LEU A 219 -2.90 9.82 -13.33
C LEU A 219 -2.85 11.03 -14.25
N THR A 220 -1.75 11.17 -14.98
CA THR A 220 -1.56 12.29 -15.91
C THR A 220 -1.77 11.82 -17.34
N ALA A 221 -2.75 12.43 -18.03
CA ALA A 221 -3.01 12.14 -19.43
C ALA A 221 -1.93 12.77 -20.32
N GLU A 222 -1.35 11.98 -21.21
CA GLU A 222 -0.42 12.42 -22.24
C GLU A 222 -1.09 12.50 -23.60
N GLY A 223 -0.80 13.56 -24.34
CA GLY A 223 -1.31 13.79 -25.69
C GLY A 223 -2.17 15.05 -25.80
N SER A 224 -2.50 15.41 -27.02
CA SER A 224 -3.35 16.56 -27.33
C SER A 224 -4.73 16.07 -27.77
N PHE A 225 -5.71 16.19 -26.90
CA PHE A 225 -7.11 15.83 -27.15
C PHE A 225 -8.02 17.01 -26.87
N ALA A 226 -9.17 17.05 -27.52
CA ALA A 226 -10.18 18.09 -27.31
C ALA A 226 -10.78 17.97 -25.89
N SER A 227 -10.91 16.73 -25.38
CA SER A 227 -11.32 16.46 -24.01
C SER A 227 -10.78 15.12 -23.52
N TYR A 228 -10.69 14.99 -22.20
CA TYR A 228 -10.34 13.76 -21.50
C TYR A 228 -11.48 13.35 -20.59
N GLU A 229 -11.65 12.04 -20.44
CA GLU A 229 -12.56 11.46 -19.46
C GLU A 229 -11.92 10.19 -18.89
N TRP A 230 -11.71 10.17 -17.59
CA TRP A 230 -11.32 8.94 -16.89
C TRP A 230 -12.55 8.07 -16.70
N GLU A 231 -12.43 6.81 -17.00
CA GLU A 231 -13.49 5.82 -16.86
C GLU A 231 -13.06 4.72 -15.90
N ILE A 232 -14.04 4.15 -15.18
CA ILE A 232 -13.87 3.02 -14.28
C ILE A 232 -14.69 1.83 -14.80
N LYS A 233 -14.13 0.63 -14.67
CA LYS A 233 -14.74 -0.63 -15.11
C LYS A 233 -15.79 -1.09 -14.12
N ASN A 234 -16.99 -1.37 -14.60
CA ASN A 234 -18.11 -1.92 -13.84
C ASN A 234 -17.98 -3.46 -13.72
N ILE A 235 -18.76 -4.05 -12.80
CA ILE A 235 -18.78 -5.51 -12.57
C ILE A 235 -19.16 -6.29 -13.84
N ASP A 236 -20.02 -5.74 -14.71
CA ASP A 236 -20.41 -6.34 -15.98
C ASP A 236 -19.37 -6.22 -17.10
N GLY A 237 -18.21 -5.60 -16.80
CA GLY A 237 -17.12 -5.37 -17.75
C GLY A 237 -17.27 -4.12 -18.59
N SER A 238 -18.40 -3.40 -18.51
CA SER A 238 -18.57 -2.09 -19.13
C SER A 238 -17.79 -1.00 -18.40
N PHE A 239 -17.60 0.16 -19.03
CA PHE A 239 -16.97 1.32 -18.40
C PHE A 239 -17.98 2.43 -18.19
N SER A 240 -17.83 3.16 -17.09
CA SER A 240 -18.58 4.37 -16.76
C SER A 240 -17.62 5.47 -16.31
N THR A 241 -18.11 6.72 -16.33
CA THR A 241 -17.33 7.87 -15.84
C THR A 241 -16.79 7.61 -14.43
N ALA A 242 -15.50 7.84 -14.23
CA ALA A 242 -14.85 7.64 -12.94
C ALA A 242 -15.33 8.65 -11.88
N PRO A 243 -15.33 8.30 -10.58
CA PRO A 243 -15.76 9.19 -9.50
C PRO A 243 -14.96 10.49 -9.42
N GLY A 244 -15.58 11.55 -8.92
CA GLY A 244 -14.94 12.83 -8.75
C GLY A 244 -14.87 13.65 -10.04
N ASN A 245 -13.75 14.38 -10.26
CA ASN A 245 -13.57 15.18 -11.48
C ASN A 245 -12.86 14.36 -12.57
N ALA A 246 -13.60 13.48 -13.23
CA ALA A 246 -13.07 12.58 -14.25
C ALA A 246 -12.46 13.29 -15.49
N SER A 247 -12.65 14.59 -15.64
CA SER A 247 -12.05 15.40 -16.72
C SER A 247 -10.80 16.16 -16.27
N SER A 248 -10.34 15.97 -15.04
CA SER A 248 -9.10 16.62 -14.56
C SER A 248 -7.86 15.95 -15.15
N ASN A 249 -6.81 16.73 -15.30
CA ASN A 249 -5.48 16.28 -15.67
C ASN A 249 -4.44 17.08 -14.85
N PRO A 250 -3.80 16.50 -13.84
CA PRO A 250 -3.91 15.10 -13.41
C PRO A 250 -5.27 14.74 -12.77
N TYR A 251 -5.58 13.45 -12.74
CA TYR A 251 -6.73 12.86 -12.06
C TYR A 251 -6.25 12.01 -10.87
N SER A 252 -6.85 12.19 -9.70
CA SER A 252 -6.58 11.39 -8.50
C SER A 252 -7.75 10.45 -8.24
N PRO A 253 -7.57 9.14 -8.37
CA PRO A 253 -8.60 8.14 -8.05
C PRO A 253 -9.04 8.25 -6.58
N SER A 254 -10.33 8.12 -6.32
CA SER A 254 -10.91 8.15 -4.97
C SER A 254 -11.51 6.81 -4.53
N GLN A 255 -11.36 5.77 -5.33
CA GLN A 255 -11.74 4.39 -4.99
C GLN A 255 -10.90 3.40 -5.79
N SER A 256 -10.78 2.19 -5.28
CA SER A 256 -10.15 1.08 -6.01
C SER A 256 -10.96 0.67 -7.23
N GLY A 257 -10.30 0.15 -8.25
CA GLY A 257 -10.95 -0.31 -9.48
C GLY A 257 -10.00 -0.39 -10.65
N THR A 258 -10.53 -0.76 -11.81
CA THR A 258 -9.81 -0.74 -13.08
C THR A 258 -10.17 0.52 -13.85
N TYR A 259 -9.19 1.34 -14.14
CA TYR A 259 -9.35 2.63 -14.81
C TYR A 259 -8.80 2.58 -16.23
N ARG A 260 -9.31 3.46 -17.08
CA ARG A 260 -8.71 3.79 -18.35
C ARG A 260 -8.96 5.26 -18.69
N LEU A 261 -8.13 5.81 -19.56
CA LEU A 261 -8.32 7.16 -20.10
C LEU A 261 -9.06 7.07 -21.42
N LYS A 262 -10.15 7.81 -21.54
CA LYS A 262 -10.84 8.09 -22.79
C LYS A 262 -10.40 9.47 -23.26
N GLY A 263 -9.75 9.55 -24.40
CA GLY A 263 -9.40 10.78 -25.09
C GLY A 263 -10.37 11.02 -26.25
N VAL A 264 -10.91 12.21 -26.34
CA VAL A 264 -11.79 12.61 -27.47
C VAL A 264 -11.05 13.60 -28.33
N LEU A 265 -10.92 13.29 -29.61
CA LEU A 265 -10.32 14.17 -30.61
C LEU A 265 -11.28 15.25 -31.05
N GLU A 266 -10.77 16.32 -31.68
CA GLU A 266 -11.60 17.44 -32.20
C GLU A 266 -12.69 17.02 -33.19
N CYS A 267 -12.60 15.81 -33.74
CA CYS A 267 -13.57 15.25 -34.69
C CYS A 267 -14.50 14.20 -34.04
N ASP A 268 -14.69 14.23 -32.74
CA ASP A 268 -15.52 13.30 -31.96
C ASP A 268 -15.10 11.81 -32.06
N ILE A 269 -13.86 11.55 -32.44
CA ILE A 269 -13.30 10.19 -32.37
C ILE A 269 -12.84 9.92 -30.92
N GLU A 270 -13.36 8.84 -30.36
CA GLU A 270 -12.97 8.36 -29.04
C GLU A 270 -11.81 7.37 -29.14
N LEU A 271 -10.79 7.55 -28.32
CA LEU A 271 -9.64 6.68 -28.20
C LEU A 271 -9.46 6.31 -26.73
N PHE A 272 -9.01 5.09 -26.48
CA PHE A 272 -8.86 4.55 -25.13
C PHE A 272 -7.42 4.13 -24.87
N SER A 273 -6.96 4.39 -23.65
CA SER A 273 -5.68 3.88 -23.16
C SER A 273 -5.77 2.40 -22.78
N ASP A 274 -4.63 1.82 -22.43
CA ASP A 274 -4.59 0.58 -21.69
C ASP A 274 -5.28 0.74 -20.33
N GLU A 275 -5.72 -0.38 -19.75
CA GLU A 275 -6.35 -0.45 -18.45
C GLU A 275 -5.30 -0.45 -17.34
N ILE A 276 -5.56 0.27 -16.24
CA ILE A 276 -4.78 0.22 -15.00
C ILE A 276 -5.64 -0.21 -13.83
N ARG A 277 -5.11 -1.06 -12.98
CA ARG A 277 -5.75 -1.46 -11.72
C ARG A 277 -5.19 -0.64 -10.57
N ILE A 278 -6.09 -0.12 -9.75
CA ILE A 278 -5.81 0.63 -8.53
C ILE A 278 -6.45 -0.11 -7.37
N SER A 279 -5.67 -0.46 -6.37
CA SER A 279 -6.10 -1.20 -5.19
C SER A 279 -6.56 -0.27 -4.07
N ILE A 280 -7.21 -0.84 -3.04
CA ILE A 280 -7.29 -0.21 -1.72
C ILE A 280 -5.89 -0.31 -1.09
N CYS A 281 -5.45 0.72 -0.36
CA CYS A 281 -4.19 0.66 0.36
C CYS A 281 -4.22 -0.51 1.35
N PRO A 282 -3.12 -1.21 1.52
CA PRO A 282 -3.02 -2.19 2.58
C PRO A 282 -3.32 -1.53 3.92
N ALA A 283 -3.94 -2.27 4.81
CA ALA A 283 -4.10 -1.85 6.19
C ALA A 283 -2.70 -1.67 6.82
N ASP A 284 -2.67 -0.86 7.86
CA ASP A 284 -1.58 -0.59 8.76
C ASP A 284 -2.31 -0.46 10.09
N PHE A 285 -2.53 -1.64 10.75
CA PHE A 285 -3.52 -1.80 11.82
C PHE A 285 -3.18 -0.92 13.04
N ASP A 286 -1.92 -0.96 13.46
CA ASP A 286 -1.40 -0.21 14.60
C ASP A 286 -0.90 1.20 14.25
N ASN A 287 -0.92 1.56 12.94
CA ASN A 287 -0.44 2.83 12.39
C ASN A 287 1.04 3.14 12.68
N ASP A 288 1.86 2.11 12.70
CA ASP A 288 3.30 2.23 12.94
C ASP A 288 4.10 2.72 11.72
N GLY A 289 3.49 2.66 10.53
CA GLY A 289 4.07 3.03 9.23
C GLY A 289 4.56 1.81 8.44
N VAL A 290 4.38 0.60 8.95
CA VAL A 290 4.59 -0.67 8.24
C VAL A 290 3.23 -1.27 7.93
N ILE A 291 3.03 -1.71 6.69
CA ILE A 291 1.75 -2.28 6.26
C ILE A 291 1.62 -3.73 6.71
N ASP A 292 0.40 -4.16 7.05
CA ASP A 292 0.06 -5.51 7.55
C ASP A 292 0.68 -6.66 6.72
N ASN A 293 0.86 -6.47 5.40
CA ASN A 293 1.41 -7.52 4.53
C ASN A 293 2.83 -7.95 4.90
N ILE A 294 3.61 -7.05 5.48
CA ILE A 294 5.04 -7.27 5.79
C ILE A 294 5.34 -7.08 7.28
N ASP A 295 4.33 -6.72 8.05
CA ASP A 295 4.41 -6.51 9.46
C ASP A 295 4.52 -7.85 10.21
N LYS A 296 5.36 -7.90 11.22
CA LYS A 296 5.60 -9.07 12.05
C LYS A 296 5.01 -8.99 13.46
N ASP A 297 4.49 -7.81 13.83
CA ASP A 297 3.89 -7.49 15.11
C ASP A 297 2.77 -6.49 14.85
N LEU A 298 1.61 -7.01 14.40
CA LEU A 298 0.53 -6.25 13.76
C LEU A 298 -0.21 -5.29 14.68
N ASP A 299 -0.13 -5.50 16.00
CA ASP A 299 -0.76 -4.66 17.03
C ASP A 299 0.25 -3.98 17.96
N ASN A 300 1.55 -4.22 17.71
CA ASN A 300 2.65 -3.60 18.45
C ASN A 300 2.63 -3.89 19.97
N ASP A 301 2.12 -5.04 20.36
CA ASP A 301 2.13 -5.47 21.76
C ASP A 301 3.48 -6.07 22.20
N GLY A 302 4.38 -6.33 21.22
CA GLY A 302 5.70 -6.92 21.42
C GLY A 302 5.70 -8.45 21.29
N ILE A 303 4.56 -9.08 21.04
CA ILE A 303 4.44 -10.49 20.69
C ILE A 303 4.37 -10.55 19.15
N SER A 304 5.16 -11.40 18.53
CA SER A 304 5.12 -11.46 17.07
C SER A 304 3.95 -12.32 16.58
N ASN A 305 3.37 -11.97 15.43
CA ASN A 305 2.28 -12.69 14.76
C ASN A 305 2.48 -14.21 14.67
N PHE A 306 3.74 -14.67 14.68
CA PHE A 306 4.05 -16.09 14.64
C PHE A 306 3.58 -16.81 15.91
N TYR A 307 3.71 -16.18 17.08
CA TYR A 307 3.29 -16.73 18.36
C TYR A 307 1.78 -16.57 18.60
N GLU A 308 1.18 -15.59 17.96
CA GLU A 308 -0.25 -15.29 17.98
C GLU A 308 -1.03 -16.03 16.88
N SER A 309 -0.40 -16.98 16.25
CA SER A 309 -0.98 -17.81 15.20
C SER A 309 -0.65 -19.28 15.43
N ARG A 310 -1.25 -20.14 14.60
CA ARG A 310 -0.84 -21.56 14.57
C ARG A 310 0.46 -21.78 13.81
N GLY A 311 1.25 -20.70 13.63
CA GLY A 311 2.53 -20.70 12.96
C GLY A 311 2.42 -20.79 11.43
N ASN A 312 3.54 -21.15 10.80
CA ASN A 312 3.64 -21.23 9.34
C ASN A 312 3.34 -22.62 8.84
N GLY A 313 2.65 -22.72 7.70
CA GLY A 313 2.32 -23.96 7.03
C GLY A 313 2.97 -24.08 5.65
N ASN A 314 3.43 -25.27 5.32
CA ASN A 314 3.89 -25.61 3.99
C ASN A 314 2.72 -26.00 3.10
N ILE A 315 2.78 -25.67 1.80
CA ILE A 315 1.78 -26.11 0.83
C ILE A 315 2.36 -27.27 0.00
N ASP A 316 1.75 -28.42 0.09
CA ASP A 316 2.10 -29.58 -0.76
C ASP A 316 1.35 -29.49 -2.09
N PHE A 317 2.09 -29.24 -3.16
CA PHE A 317 1.61 -29.14 -4.55
C PHE A 317 1.74 -30.46 -5.33
N SER A 318 1.93 -31.60 -4.68
CA SER A 318 2.01 -32.91 -5.37
C SER A 318 0.79 -33.17 -6.27
N ASP A 319 -0.38 -32.62 -5.92
CA ASP A 319 -1.52 -32.40 -6.81
C ASP A 319 -1.77 -30.88 -6.94
N PRO A 320 -1.35 -30.21 -8.04
CA PRO A 320 -1.55 -28.77 -8.21
C PRO A 320 -3.03 -28.33 -8.27
N LEU A 321 -3.97 -29.27 -8.50
CA LEU A 321 -5.40 -28.94 -8.51
C LEU A 321 -6.01 -29.00 -7.10
N ASN A 322 -5.40 -29.74 -6.18
CA ASN A 322 -5.86 -29.91 -4.80
C ASN A 322 -4.68 -29.84 -3.81
N PRO A 323 -4.02 -28.69 -3.69
CA PRO A 323 -2.92 -28.53 -2.74
C PRO A 323 -3.37 -28.70 -1.28
N ILE A 324 -2.45 -29.15 -0.43
CA ILE A 324 -2.72 -29.42 1.00
C ILE A 324 -1.80 -28.55 1.86
N ILE A 325 -2.38 -27.90 2.88
CA ILE A 325 -1.60 -27.14 3.88
C ILE A 325 -1.12 -28.12 4.95
N SER A 326 0.16 -28.09 5.28
CA SER A 326 0.77 -28.85 6.37
C SER A 326 1.33 -27.90 7.42
N LEU A 327 0.70 -27.84 8.57
CA LEU A 327 1.19 -27.19 9.79
C LEU A 327 2.11 -28.16 10.56
N SER A 328 2.65 -27.72 11.68
CA SER A 328 3.55 -28.55 12.52
C SER A 328 2.89 -29.81 13.05
N ASP A 329 1.61 -29.78 13.35
CA ASP A 329 0.83 -30.79 14.05
C ASP A 329 -0.29 -31.43 13.23
N GLU A 330 -0.69 -30.80 12.10
CA GLU A 330 -1.76 -31.31 11.24
C GLU A 330 -1.58 -30.99 9.76
N SER A 331 -2.34 -31.72 8.92
CA SER A 331 -2.47 -31.46 7.50
C SER A 331 -3.91 -31.13 7.16
N ILE A 332 -4.13 -30.00 6.49
CA ILE A 332 -5.45 -29.44 6.18
C ILE A 332 -5.69 -29.54 4.67
N SER A 333 -6.70 -30.30 4.29
CA SER A 333 -7.12 -30.47 2.89
C SER A 333 -8.43 -29.74 2.61
N GLY A 334 -8.65 -29.37 1.33
CA GLY A 334 -9.90 -28.74 0.88
C GLY A 334 -9.98 -27.24 1.12
N ILE A 335 -8.95 -26.62 1.71
CA ILE A 335 -8.85 -25.18 1.86
C ILE A 335 -8.38 -24.53 0.56
N ILE A 336 -7.47 -25.15 -0.17
CA ILE A 336 -6.89 -24.66 -1.43
C ILE A 336 -7.39 -25.48 -2.58
N SER A 337 -7.79 -24.84 -3.69
CA SER A 337 -8.08 -25.46 -4.97
C SER A 337 -7.35 -24.75 -6.10
N GLY A 338 -6.74 -25.51 -7.00
CA GLY A 338 -6.00 -25.02 -8.15
C GLY A 338 -6.80 -25.06 -9.45
N VAL A 339 -6.66 -24.04 -10.29
CA VAL A 339 -7.22 -23.98 -11.64
C VAL A 339 -6.10 -23.62 -12.61
N ILE A 340 -5.97 -24.38 -13.70
CA ILE A 340 -4.95 -24.15 -14.73
C ILE A 340 -5.65 -23.80 -16.04
N ASP A 341 -5.36 -22.62 -16.59
CA ASP A 341 -5.77 -22.18 -17.93
C ASP A 341 -4.53 -21.92 -18.79
N LYS A 342 -4.55 -22.35 -20.04
CA LYS A 342 -3.36 -22.33 -20.89
C LYS A 342 -3.69 -22.20 -22.38
N THR A 343 -2.88 -21.43 -23.07
CA THR A 343 -3.01 -21.20 -24.53
C THR A 343 -2.51 -22.38 -25.37
N ASN A 344 -1.73 -23.29 -24.77
CA ASN A 344 -1.13 -24.45 -25.45
C ASN A 344 -1.16 -25.66 -24.51
N ASP A 345 -1.56 -26.82 -25.04
CA ASP A 345 -1.66 -28.07 -24.27
C ASP A 345 -0.34 -28.56 -23.68
N ASN A 346 0.77 -28.16 -24.25
CA ASN A 346 2.11 -28.54 -23.78
C ASN A 346 2.58 -27.68 -22.58
N HIS A 347 1.92 -26.57 -22.28
CA HIS A 347 2.21 -25.84 -21.05
C HIS A 347 1.83 -26.69 -19.83
N ALA A 348 2.62 -26.61 -18.76
CA ALA A 348 2.44 -27.47 -17.60
C ALA A 348 2.58 -26.71 -16.29
N VAL A 349 1.80 -27.15 -15.29
CA VAL A 349 2.09 -26.92 -13.88
C VAL A 349 2.33 -28.28 -13.24
N THR A 350 3.50 -28.45 -12.65
CA THR A 350 3.86 -29.64 -11.88
C THR A 350 4.24 -29.22 -10.46
N GLY A 351 3.98 -30.06 -9.48
CA GLY A 351 4.17 -29.67 -8.10
C GLY A 351 5.02 -30.63 -7.30
N ALA A 352 5.54 -30.08 -6.20
CA ALA A 352 6.27 -30.78 -5.15
C ALA A 352 5.88 -30.19 -3.79
N THR A 353 6.46 -30.70 -2.71
CA THR A 353 6.29 -30.09 -1.39
C THR A 353 6.90 -28.68 -1.39
N ASN A 354 6.13 -27.70 -0.96
CA ASN A 354 6.45 -26.27 -0.86
C ASN A 354 6.59 -25.50 -2.18
N SER A 355 6.68 -26.16 -3.33
CA SER A 355 6.91 -25.49 -4.59
C SER A 355 6.10 -26.11 -5.73
N PHE A 356 5.85 -25.32 -6.75
CA PHE A 356 5.38 -25.82 -8.04
C PHE A 356 6.28 -25.28 -9.15
N GLU A 357 6.27 -25.97 -10.28
CA GLU A 357 6.93 -25.53 -11.49
C GLU A 357 5.88 -25.13 -12.53
N SER A 358 5.98 -23.90 -13.03
CA SER A 358 5.18 -23.42 -14.17
C SER A 358 6.07 -23.37 -15.40
N GLN A 359 5.66 -24.07 -16.45
CA GLN A 359 6.40 -24.23 -17.70
C GLN A 359 5.58 -23.73 -18.88
N VAL A 360 6.16 -22.81 -19.68
CA VAL A 360 5.56 -22.25 -20.88
C VAL A 360 6.45 -22.49 -22.08
N GLU A 361 5.91 -23.21 -23.08
CA GLU A 361 6.58 -23.51 -24.34
C GLU A 361 6.78 -22.28 -25.21
N PRO A 362 7.86 -22.20 -26.00
CA PRO A 362 8.14 -21.06 -26.85
C PRO A 362 7.07 -20.85 -27.93
N GLY A 363 6.81 -19.61 -28.31
CA GLY A 363 5.84 -19.22 -29.32
C GLY A 363 5.47 -17.75 -29.24
N ALA A 364 4.59 -17.30 -30.13
CA ALA A 364 3.99 -15.98 -30.03
C ALA A 364 2.87 -16.00 -29.00
N ASP A 365 2.88 -15.02 -28.10
CA ASP A 365 1.81 -14.76 -27.11
C ASP A 365 1.37 -16.00 -26.33
N GLN A 366 2.35 -16.79 -25.88
CA GLN A 366 2.08 -17.96 -25.06
C GLN A 366 1.78 -17.55 -23.62
N GLU A 367 0.75 -18.18 -23.03
CA GLU A 367 0.29 -17.85 -21.69
C GLU A 367 -0.16 -19.10 -20.93
N LEU A 368 0.21 -19.17 -19.66
CA LEU A 368 -0.32 -20.12 -18.69
C LEU A 368 -0.77 -19.32 -17.46
N LYS A 369 -2.00 -19.60 -17.01
CA LYS A 369 -2.53 -19.07 -15.73
C LYS A 369 -2.66 -20.21 -14.74
N TYR A 370 -2.17 -19.99 -13.54
CA TYR A 370 -2.39 -20.88 -12.41
C TYR A 370 -3.00 -20.10 -11.29
N THR A 371 -4.25 -20.44 -10.97
CA THR A 371 -5.06 -19.77 -9.95
C THR A 371 -5.23 -20.68 -8.75
N LEU A 372 -4.87 -20.20 -7.57
CA LEU A 372 -5.15 -20.83 -6.28
C LEU A 372 -6.30 -20.09 -5.61
N ASN A 373 -7.42 -20.77 -5.41
CA ASN A 373 -8.57 -20.21 -4.68
C ASN A 373 -8.61 -20.80 -3.28
N PHE A 374 -8.90 -19.96 -2.29
CA PHE A 374 -8.97 -20.34 -0.90
C PHE A 374 -10.44 -20.29 -0.41
N THR A 375 -10.84 -21.24 0.40
CA THR A 375 -12.18 -21.26 1.01
C THR A 375 -12.27 -20.41 2.27
N GLU A 376 -11.15 -19.96 2.77
CA GLU A 376 -10.98 -19.01 3.87
C GLU A 376 -9.82 -18.10 3.57
N LYS A 377 -9.72 -16.98 4.25
CA LYS A 377 -8.61 -16.03 4.04
C LYS A 377 -7.29 -16.58 4.56
N LEU A 378 -6.25 -16.44 3.76
CA LEU A 378 -4.90 -16.90 4.09
C LEU A 378 -3.88 -15.76 3.93
N ASN A 379 -2.81 -15.86 4.73
CA ASN A 379 -1.60 -15.05 4.57
C ASN A 379 -0.59 -15.87 3.78
N ILE A 380 -0.11 -15.35 2.66
CA ILE A 380 0.74 -16.05 1.72
C ILE A 380 2.11 -15.38 1.62
N LEU A 381 3.14 -16.20 1.72
CA LEU A 381 4.51 -15.85 1.34
C LEU A 381 4.89 -16.64 0.09
N TRP A 382 5.31 -15.92 -0.95
CA TRP A 382 5.80 -16.45 -2.20
C TRP A 382 7.23 -15.95 -2.44
N LYS A 383 8.19 -16.85 -2.65
CA LYS A 383 9.60 -16.52 -2.82
C LYS A 383 10.28 -17.42 -3.85
N ASP A 384 11.55 -17.14 -4.16
CA ASP A 384 12.36 -18.03 -4.98
C ASP A 384 12.59 -19.36 -4.25
N SER A 385 12.40 -20.49 -4.96
CA SER A 385 12.67 -21.83 -4.42
C SER A 385 14.17 -22.15 -4.31
N GLY A 386 15.03 -21.31 -4.86
CA GLY A 386 16.46 -21.61 -5.00
C GLY A 386 16.79 -22.62 -6.11
N THR A 387 15.78 -23.07 -6.86
CA THR A 387 16.00 -23.97 -8.00
C THR A 387 16.63 -23.20 -9.17
N PRO A 388 17.82 -23.59 -9.66
CA PRO A 388 18.44 -22.90 -10.77
C PRO A 388 17.60 -22.95 -12.03
N VAL A 389 17.20 -21.80 -12.57
CA VAL A 389 16.44 -21.67 -13.82
C VAL A 389 17.15 -20.67 -14.72
N ALA A 390 17.24 -21.01 -16.01
CA ALA A 390 17.84 -20.12 -17.00
C ALA A 390 16.89 -18.96 -17.35
N TYR A 391 17.45 -17.77 -17.61
CA TYR A 391 16.72 -16.66 -18.21
C TYR A 391 16.31 -16.99 -19.63
N VAL A 392 15.07 -16.65 -20.00
CA VAL A 392 14.55 -16.78 -21.37
C VAL A 392 14.06 -15.42 -21.85
N ASP A 393 14.56 -14.99 -23.01
CA ASP A 393 14.14 -13.73 -23.58
C ASP A 393 12.65 -13.73 -23.95
N GLY A 394 11.94 -12.67 -23.62
CA GLY A 394 10.50 -12.55 -23.83
C GLY A 394 9.62 -13.17 -22.74
N GLU A 395 10.20 -13.70 -21.66
CA GLU A 395 9.44 -14.12 -20.48
C GLU A 395 8.96 -12.95 -19.64
N SER A 396 7.76 -13.09 -19.09
CA SER A 396 7.21 -12.14 -18.11
C SER A 396 6.16 -12.82 -17.24
N PHE A 397 5.95 -12.25 -16.06
CA PHE A 397 5.12 -12.85 -15.03
C PHE A 397 4.19 -11.80 -14.43
N ILE A 398 3.01 -12.24 -14.01
CA ILE A 398 2.07 -11.40 -13.26
C ILE A 398 1.59 -12.22 -12.08
N ILE A 399 1.68 -11.64 -10.88
CA ILE A 399 1.03 -12.16 -9.68
C ILE A 399 -0.15 -11.26 -9.34
N ARG A 400 -1.32 -11.84 -9.06
CA ARG A 400 -2.56 -11.14 -8.71
C ARG A 400 -3.17 -11.70 -7.45
N SER A 401 -3.71 -10.84 -6.60
CA SER A 401 -4.57 -11.24 -5.49
C SER A 401 -5.99 -11.54 -5.95
N ILE A 402 -6.70 -12.36 -5.21
CA ILE A 402 -8.12 -12.62 -5.35
C ILE A 402 -8.79 -12.34 -3.99
N PRO A 403 -9.86 -11.53 -3.95
CA PRO A 403 -10.38 -10.70 -5.03
C PRO A 403 -9.36 -9.63 -5.40
N GLY A 404 -9.47 -9.07 -6.62
CA GLY A 404 -8.55 -8.04 -7.11
C GLY A 404 -8.59 -6.70 -6.34
N THR A 405 -9.13 -6.66 -5.14
CA THR A 405 -9.13 -5.51 -4.21
C THR A 405 -8.07 -5.64 -3.12
N SER A 406 -7.59 -6.85 -2.83
CA SER A 406 -6.51 -7.08 -1.86
C SER A 406 -5.15 -6.79 -2.50
N ASN A 407 -4.16 -6.47 -1.67
CA ASN A 407 -2.81 -6.13 -2.14
C ASN A 407 -1.83 -7.27 -1.94
N ILE A 408 -0.80 -7.25 -2.78
CA ILE A 408 0.43 -8.04 -2.64
C ILE A 408 1.57 -7.05 -2.51
N THR A 409 2.50 -7.31 -1.61
CA THR A 409 3.71 -6.50 -1.43
C THR A 409 4.93 -7.29 -1.87
N LEU A 410 5.66 -6.76 -2.84
CA LEU A 410 6.97 -7.25 -3.24
C LEU A 410 8.05 -6.61 -2.36
N LEU A 411 8.99 -7.43 -1.89
CA LEU A 411 10.28 -7.02 -1.37
C LEU A 411 11.37 -7.66 -2.24
N ASP A 412 12.22 -6.86 -2.85
CA ASP A 412 13.33 -7.29 -3.70
C ASP A 412 14.63 -6.56 -3.32
N PRO A 413 15.18 -6.81 -2.12
CA PRO A 413 16.33 -6.08 -1.59
C PRO A 413 17.59 -6.21 -2.45
N ASP A 414 17.72 -7.31 -3.19
CA ASP A 414 18.86 -7.55 -4.08
C ASP A 414 18.61 -7.11 -5.52
N ASN A 415 17.45 -6.50 -5.79
CA ASN A 415 17.11 -5.93 -7.10
C ASN A 415 17.21 -6.94 -8.26
N ASN A 416 16.52 -8.06 -8.12
CA ASN A 416 16.54 -9.18 -9.07
C ASN A 416 15.52 -9.03 -10.21
N LEU A 417 14.49 -8.20 -9.97
CA LEU A 417 13.32 -8.06 -10.83
C LEU A 417 13.28 -6.67 -11.48
N ASP A 418 12.72 -6.61 -12.68
CA ASP A 418 12.18 -5.38 -13.27
C ASP A 418 10.68 -5.40 -13.12
N ILE A 419 10.09 -4.31 -12.63
CA ILE A 419 8.65 -4.20 -12.31
C ILE A 419 7.97 -3.28 -13.32
N ASP A 420 6.83 -3.68 -13.87
CA ASP A 420 5.98 -2.82 -14.71
C ASP A 420 4.85 -2.22 -13.86
N ALA A 421 5.01 -0.97 -13.48
CA ALA A 421 4.03 -0.18 -12.73
C ALA A 421 3.01 0.52 -13.65
N GLY A 422 2.97 0.18 -14.96
CA GLY A 422 2.04 0.74 -15.95
C GLY A 422 2.67 1.69 -16.97
N SER A 423 3.91 2.15 -16.76
CA SER A 423 4.69 2.97 -17.70
C SER A 423 5.75 2.16 -18.48
N GLY A 424 5.80 0.87 -18.25
CA GLY A 424 6.82 -0.06 -18.73
C GLY A 424 7.67 -0.58 -17.58
N TYR A 425 8.63 -1.46 -17.92
CA TYR A 425 9.48 -2.06 -16.90
C TYR A 425 10.49 -1.07 -16.35
N GLU A 426 10.46 -0.89 -15.03
CA GLU A 426 11.39 -0.08 -14.25
C GLU A 426 12.38 -0.97 -13.50
N THR A 427 13.63 -0.51 -13.40
CA THR A 427 14.68 -1.14 -12.62
C THR A 427 14.80 -0.43 -11.26
N ASP A 428 15.42 -1.09 -10.28
CA ASP A 428 15.70 -0.55 -8.95
C ASP A 428 14.44 -0.32 -8.07
N VAL A 429 13.36 -1.04 -8.35
CA VAL A 429 12.17 -1.10 -7.51
C VAL A 429 12.38 -2.16 -6.43
N LEU A 430 12.80 -1.75 -5.23
CA LEU A 430 13.12 -2.67 -4.13
C LEU A 430 11.90 -3.10 -3.32
N GLN A 431 10.83 -2.32 -3.36
CA GLN A 431 9.54 -2.59 -2.74
C GLN A 431 8.41 -2.06 -3.63
N TYR A 432 7.37 -2.84 -3.81
CA TYR A 432 6.19 -2.44 -4.57
C TYR A 432 4.94 -3.12 -4.01
N THR A 433 3.84 -2.37 -3.88
CA THR A 433 2.56 -2.89 -3.39
C THR A 433 1.45 -2.62 -4.41
N GLY A 434 0.64 -3.62 -4.69
CA GLY A 434 -0.49 -3.54 -5.60
C GLY A 434 -1.28 -4.85 -5.63
N ASN A 435 -2.49 -4.83 -6.19
CA ASN A 435 -3.30 -6.03 -6.38
C ASN A 435 -2.86 -6.87 -7.59
N GLU A 436 -2.00 -6.31 -8.41
CA GLU A 436 -1.35 -6.94 -9.55
C GLU A 436 0.10 -6.44 -9.62
N ILE A 437 1.04 -7.36 -9.64
CA ILE A 437 2.47 -7.08 -9.80
C ILE A 437 2.94 -7.77 -11.07
N LYS A 438 3.30 -6.97 -12.09
CA LYS A 438 3.90 -7.43 -13.34
C LYS A 438 5.41 -7.33 -13.22
N PHE A 439 6.12 -8.41 -13.48
CA PHE A 439 7.56 -8.43 -13.36
C PHE A 439 8.23 -9.34 -14.42
N ARG A 440 9.51 -9.16 -14.56
CA ARG A 440 10.41 -10.05 -15.30
C ARG A 440 11.74 -10.15 -14.57
N PHE A 441 12.46 -11.23 -14.81
CA PHE A 441 13.82 -11.36 -14.29
C PHE A 441 14.80 -10.50 -15.06
N LYS A 442 15.83 -10.00 -14.39
CA LYS A 442 16.98 -9.37 -15.03
C LYS A 442 17.85 -10.40 -15.73
N ASN A 443 18.52 -10.00 -16.79
CA ASN A 443 19.44 -10.87 -17.53
C ASN A 443 20.91 -10.54 -17.15
N PRO A 444 21.69 -11.49 -16.58
CA PRO A 444 21.33 -12.88 -16.31
C PRO A 444 20.43 -13.02 -15.08
N ARG A 445 19.54 -14.02 -15.08
CA ARG A 445 18.75 -14.39 -13.92
C ARG A 445 19.68 -14.88 -12.81
N GLN A 446 19.53 -14.32 -11.62
CA GLN A 446 20.28 -14.77 -10.45
C GLN A 446 19.62 -16.01 -9.85
N ASN A 447 20.43 -16.98 -9.48
CA ASN A 447 19.98 -18.12 -8.69
C ASN A 447 20.05 -17.78 -7.21
N ASN A 448 19.13 -18.29 -6.40
CA ASN A 448 18.96 -17.96 -4.99
C ASN A 448 18.67 -16.45 -4.78
N ALA A 449 17.80 -15.91 -5.60
CA ALA A 449 17.32 -14.55 -5.45
C ALA A 449 16.52 -14.37 -4.15
N THR A 450 16.60 -13.18 -3.55
CA THR A 450 15.97 -12.88 -2.25
C THR A 450 14.66 -12.08 -2.40
N TYR A 451 13.99 -12.16 -3.55
CA TYR A 451 12.70 -11.51 -3.70
C TYR A 451 11.60 -12.31 -2.98
N GLU A 452 10.66 -11.56 -2.40
CA GLU A 452 9.50 -12.08 -1.68
C GLU A 452 8.25 -11.31 -2.05
N PHE A 453 7.12 -12.04 -2.24
CA PHE A 453 5.80 -11.45 -2.36
C PHE A 453 4.99 -11.86 -1.13
N HIS A 454 4.46 -10.89 -0.43
CA HIS A 454 3.67 -11.04 0.77
C HIS A 454 2.23 -10.62 0.50
N ALA A 455 1.27 -11.41 0.94
CA ALA A 455 -0.14 -11.07 0.87
C ALA A 455 -0.84 -11.49 2.16
N ASN A 456 -1.59 -10.58 2.77
CA ASN A 456 -2.31 -10.80 4.01
C ASN A 456 -3.81 -10.89 3.76
N GLN A 457 -4.49 -11.85 4.41
CA GLN A 457 -5.95 -12.04 4.41
C GLN A 457 -6.59 -12.05 3.00
N ILE A 458 -6.02 -12.83 2.06
CA ILE A 458 -6.51 -12.98 0.69
C ILE A 458 -7.36 -14.25 0.49
N ASP A 459 -8.29 -14.21 -0.47
CA ASP A 459 -9.16 -15.34 -0.84
C ASP A 459 -8.55 -16.19 -1.98
N GLY A 460 -7.36 -15.81 -2.47
CA GLY A 460 -6.65 -16.54 -3.50
C GLY A 460 -5.53 -15.74 -4.16
N ILE A 461 -4.75 -16.41 -5.00
CA ILE A 461 -3.64 -15.82 -5.74
C ILE A 461 -3.56 -16.43 -7.16
N GLU A 462 -3.27 -15.61 -8.16
CA GLU A 462 -3.12 -16.04 -9.55
C GLU A 462 -1.71 -15.70 -10.06
N LEU A 463 -1.06 -16.69 -10.64
CA LEU A 463 0.13 -16.52 -11.50
C LEU A 463 -0.31 -16.50 -12.97
N VAL A 464 0.12 -15.46 -13.71
CA VAL A 464 0.10 -15.47 -15.19
C VAL A 464 1.54 -15.51 -15.67
N HIS A 465 1.91 -16.61 -16.27
CA HIS A 465 3.23 -16.84 -16.87
C HIS A 465 3.15 -16.68 -18.38
N LYS A 466 3.90 -15.73 -18.92
CA LYS A 466 3.88 -15.39 -20.35
C LYS A 466 5.24 -15.60 -21.00
N LEU A 467 5.20 -16.02 -22.25
CA LEU A 467 6.37 -16.09 -23.10
C LEU A 467 6.02 -15.61 -24.50
N ASN A 468 6.69 -14.56 -24.95
CA ASN A 468 6.60 -14.08 -26.33
C ASN A 468 7.97 -14.21 -27.01
N ASN A 469 8.27 -15.39 -27.50
CA ASN A 469 9.56 -15.69 -28.13
C ASN A 469 9.36 -16.54 -29.39
N VAL A 470 9.28 -15.86 -30.54
CA VAL A 470 9.13 -16.52 -31.85
C VAL A 470 10.50 -16.93 -32.40
N GLY A 471 10.70 -18.23 -32.59
CA GLY A 471 11.93 -18.78 -33.17
C GLY A 471 12.97 -19.26 -32.15
N SER A 472 12.68 -19.19 -30.86
CA SER A 472 13.42 -19.92 -29.83
C SER A 472 12.93 -21.36 -29.68
N SER A 473 13.80 -22.22 -29.19
CA SER A 473 13.46 -23.59 -28.76
C SER A 473 13.47 -23.71 -27.22
N SER A 474 13.68 -22.60 -26.50
CA SER A 474 13.79 -22.61 -25.05
C SER A 474 12.44 -22.29 -24.41
N GLU A 475 11.97 -23.19 -23.57
CA GLU A 475 10.82 -23.00 -22.69
C GLU A 475 11.16 -22.02 -21.55
N SER A 476 10.19 -21.28 -21.07
CA SER A 476 10.31 -20.48 -19.85
C SER A 476 9.80 -21.28 -18.65
N VAL A 477 10.54 -21.24 -17.56
CA VAL A 477 10.26 -21.98 -16.34
C VAL A 477 10.28 -21.03 -15.14
N LEU A 478 9.28 -21.17 -14.23
CA LEU A 478 9.24 -20.51 -12.95
C LEU A 478 9.01 -21.55 -11.86
N VAL A 479 9.85 -21.54 -10.82
CA VAL A 479 9.73 -22.46 -9.67
C VAL A 479 9.71 -21.64 -8.39
N PRO A 480 8.55 -21.17 -7.93
CA PRO A 480 8.43 -20.49 -6.66
C PRO A 480 8.29 -21.47 -5.50
N ASP A 481 8.68 -21.02 -4.32
CA ASP A 481 8.32 -21.59 -3.03
C ASP A 481 7.14 -20.79 -2.46
N VAL A 482 6.03 -21.46 -2.13
CA VAL A 482 4.80 -20.83 -1.66
C VAL A 482 4.37 -21.46 -0.35
N SER A 483 4.16 -20.65 0.67
CA SER A 483 3.77 -21.09 2.00
C SER A 483 2.65 -20.21 2.57
N VAL A 484 1.90 -20.78 3.50
CA VAL A 484 1.01 -20.05 4.38
C VAL A 484 1.85 -19.55 5.56
N VAL A 485 1.70 -18.28 5.92
CA VAL A 485 2.35 -17.71 7.10
C VAL A 485 1.29 -17.25 8.10
N ASN A 486 1.61 -17.36 9.39
CA ASN A 486 0.74 -16.94 10.48
C ASN A 486 -0.70 -17.47 10.28
N TYR A 487 -0.85 -18.81 10.23
CA TYR A 487 -2.16 -19.43 10.04
C TYR A 487 -3.07 -19.10 11.22
N LYS A 488 -4.29 -18.63 10.93
CA LYS A 488 -5.23 -18.03 11.86
C LYS A 488 -5.37 -18.76 13.20
N LEU A 489 -5.38 -17.99 14.26
CA LEU A 489 -5.78 -18.35 15.61
C LEU A 489 -6.74 -17.26 16.13
N ASP A 490 -7.76 -17.65 16.87
CA ASP A 490 -8.78 -16.82 17.53
C ASP A 490 -9.09 -17.57 18.81
N THR A 491 -8.39 -17.23 19.87
CA THR A 491 -8.31 -18.02 21.11
C THR A 491 -9.60 -17.94 21.90
N ASP A 492 -10.20 -16.76 22.05
CA ASP A 492 -11.46 -16.53 22.78
C ASP A 492 -12.72 -16.69 21.90
N GLN A 493 -12.56 -16.80 20.58
CA GLN A 493 -13.61 -16.99 19.58
C GLN A 493 -14.59 -15.80 19.48
N ASP A 494 -14.10 -14.60 19.68
CA ASP A 494 -14.89 -13.37 19.53
C ASP A 494 -14.98 -12.91 18.07
N GLY A 495 -14.12 -13.42 17.17
CA GLY A 495 -14.05 -13.15 15.74
C GLY A 495 -12.89 -12.24 15.34
N THR A 496 -12.11 -11.74 16.29
CA THR A 496 -10.81 -11.10 16.09
C THR A 496 -9.75 -12.19 16.10
N LEU A 497 -8.74 -12.11 15.25
CA LEU A 497 -7.62 -13.04 15.32
C LEU A 497 -6.62 -12.53 16.35
N ASP A 498 -5.98 -13.42 17.10
CA ASP A 498 -5.04 -13.06 18.16
C ASP A 498 -4.03 -11.98 17.70
N MET A 499 -3.50 -12.06 16.49
CA MET A 499 -2.57 -11.09 15.91
C MET A 499 -3.13 -9.67 15.66
N TYR A 500 -4.39 -9.43 15.96
CA TYR A 500 -5.09 -8.13 15.88
C TYR A 500 -5.85 -7.85 17.18
N ASP A 501 -5.62 -8.63 18.24
CA ASP A 501 -6.35 -8.58 19.47
C ASP A 501 -5.40 -8.24 20.63
N TYR A 502 -5.69 -7.22 21.39
CA TYR A 502 -4.91 -6.83 22.56
C TYR A 502 -5.23 -7.66 23.83
N ASP A 503 -6.18 -8.62 23.73
CA ASP A 503 -6.65 -9.48 24.84
C ASP A 503 -7.13 -10.81 24.26
N SER A 504 -6.18 -11.58 23.69
CA SER A 504 -6.43 -12.78 22.89
C SER A 504 -7.25 -13.86 23.58
N ASP A 505 -7.21 -13.97 24.91
CA ASP A 505 -7.96 -14.97 25.68
C ASP A 505 -9.24 -14.42 26.31
N GLY A 506 -9.50 -13.10 26.18
CA GLY A 506 -10.72 -12.44 26.60
C GLY A 506 -10.91 -12.34 28.11
N ASP A 507 -9.87 -12.42 28.92
CA ASP A 507 -9.97 -12.40 30.38
C ASP A 507 -9.90 -10.98 30.98
N GLY A 508 -9.60 -9.98 30.16
CA GLY A 508 -9.50 -8.57 30.53
C GLY A 508 -8.09 -8.15 30.97
N CYS A 509 -7.11 -9.02 30.84
CA CYS A 509 -5.69 -8.70 30.96
C CYS A 509 -5.07 -8.65 29.56
N LYS A 510 -4.34 -7.61 29.25
CA LYS A 510 -3.80 -7.41 27.90
C LYS A 510 -2.59 -8.26 27.62
N ASP A 511 -2.48 -8.74 26.39
CA ASP A 511 -1.43 -9.66 25.91
C ASP A 511 -0.03 -9.12 26.17
N VAL A 512 0.22 -7.84 25.96
CA VAL A 512 1.48 -7.15 26.26
C VAL A 512 1.93 -7.41 27.70
N ILE A 513 1.02 -7.34 28.69
CA ILE A 513 1.31 -7.59 30.12
C ILE A 513 1.52 -9.07 30.36
N GLU A 514 0.69 -9.92 29.76
CA GLU A 514 0.78 -11.37 29.91
C GLU A 514 1.99 -11.98 29.20
N GLY A 515 2.41 -11.36 28.09
CA GLY A 515 3.67 -11.64 27.41
C GLY A 515 4.90 -11.33 28.26
N GLY A 516 4.71 -10.51 29.32
CA GLY A 516 5.77 -10.12 30.26
C GLY A 516 6.42 -8.79 29.92
N TYR A 517 5.77 -8.00 29.09
CA TYR A 517 6.22 -6.67 28.67
C TYR A 517 5.54 -5.56 29.49
N ASN A 518 5.92 -4.32 29.25
CA ASN A 518 5.42 -3.16 29.98
C ASN A 518 4.50 -2.31 29.07
N ASP A 519 3.31 -2.03 29.54
CA ASP A 519 2.35 -1.09 28.97
C ASP A 519 2.19 0.05 29.96
N GLU A 520 2.79 1.22 29.69
CA GLU A 520 2.88 2.32 30.65
C GLU A 520 1.63 3.20 30.66
N ASP A 521 0.85 3.21 29.58
CA ASP A 521 -0.35 4.03 29.41
C ASP A 521 -1.65 3.22 29.24
N ASP A 522 -1.53 1.91 29.39
CA ASP A 522 -2.65 0.95 29.40
C ASP A 522 -3.46 0.99 28.09
N ASP A 523 -2.76 1.09 26.95
CA ASP A 523 -3.39 1.09 25.62
C ASP A 523 -3.33 -0.27 24.90
N GLY A 524 -2.56 -1.24 25.40
CA GLY A 524 -2.37 -2.57 24.83
C GLY A 524 -1.11 -2.68 23.96
N VAL A 525 -0.47 -1.55 23.71
CA VAL A 525 0.77 -1.48 22.92
C VAL A 525 1.97 -1.47 23.87
N LEU A 526 3.09 -2.03 23.44
CA LEU A 526 4.29 -2.09 24.26
C LEU A 526 4.85 -0.69 24.53
N GLY A 527 5.00 -0.31 25.80
CA GLY A 527 5.70 0.88 26.24
C GLY A 527 4.80 2.08 26.48
N LEU A 528 5.21 3.27 26.06
CA LEU A 528 4.50 4.53 26.24
C LEU A 528 4.23 5.22 24.91
N GLY A 529 2.97 5.40 24.57
CA GLY A 529 2.48 6.09 23.36
C GLY A 529 2.82 5.34 22.08
N ALA A 530 2.53 5.95 20.94
CA ALA A 530 2.65 5.30 19.63
C ALA A 530 4.07 4.81 19.32
N GLN A 531 4.18 3.57 18.91
CA GLN A 531 5.38 2.95 18.40
C GLN A 531 5.39 3.07 16.88
N THR A 532 6.28 3.85 16.29
CA THR A 532 6.27 4.10 14.85
C THR A 532 7.67 4.11 14.24
N THR A 533 7.73 3.84 12.93
CA THR A 533 8.97 3.98 12.17
C THR A 533 9.51 5.41 12.17
N GLU A 534 8.63 6.43 12.22
CA GLU A 534 9.02 7.85 12.25
C GLU A 534 9.76 8.22 13.53
N ASN A 535 9.36 7.68 14.67
CA ASN A 535 10.06 7.92 15.94
C ASN A 535 11.22 6.96 16.20
N GLY A 536 11.46 6.01 15.28
CA GLY A 536 12.56 5.04 15.37
C GLY A 536 12.38 3.96 16.42
N LYS A 537 11.14 3.69 16.84
CA LYS A 537 10.80 2.65 17.81
C LYS A 537 10.41 1.32 17.17
N VAL A 538 10.11 1.34 15.87
CA VAL A 538 9.77 0.17 15.06
C VAL A 538 10.70 0.08 13.87
N ASN A 539 11.09 -1.11 13.47
CA ASN A 539 11.89 -1.31 12.27
C ASN A 539 11.02 -1.41 11.01
N ASN A 540 11.61 -1.58 9.85
CA ASN A 540 10.91 -1.66 8.55
C ASN A 540 10.11 -2.96 8.35
N ARG A 541 9.95 -3.78 9.36
CA ARG A 541 9.17 -5.03 9.38
C ARG A 541 8.16 -5.06 10.55
N GLY A 542 7.86 -3.91 11.17
CA GLY A 542 6.93 -3.82 12.28
C GLY A 542 7.47 -4.32 13.63
N GLU A 543 8.69 -4.84 13.71
CA GLU A 543 9.23 -5.31 14.98
C GLU A 543 9.67 -4.13 15.85
N ILE A 544 9.23 -4.10 17.10
CA ILE A 544 9.58 -3.07 18.07
C ILE A 544 11.07 -3.12 18.40
N ILE A 545 11.74 -1.96 18.37
CA ILE A 545 13.16 -1.78 18.73
C ILE A 545 13.35 -0.82 19.90
N TYR A 546 12.39 -0.82 20.81
CA TYR A 546 12.42 0.03 21.99
C TYR A 546 13.67 -0.26 22.85
N PRO A 547 14.33 0.75 23.49
CA PRO A 547 15.59 0.56 24.21
C PRO A 547 15.53 -0.46 25.33
N ASP A 548 14.36 -0.63 25.94
CA ASP A 548 14.11 -1.56 27.05
C ASP A 548 13.42 -2.88 26.60
N TYR A 549 13.17 -3.01 25.29
CA TYR A 549 12.62 -4.23 24.69
C TYR A 549 13.74 -5.21 24.35
N ASP A 550 13.69 -6.40 24.92
CA ASP A 550 14.58 -7.49 24.59
C ASP A 550 13.85 -8.50 23.69
N PRO A 551 14.03 -8.46 22.36
CA PRO A 551 13.38 -9.40 21.44
C PRO A 551 13.83 -10.85 21.66
N THR A 552 14.83 -11.07 22.51
CA THR A 552 15.26 -12.41 22.95
C THR A 552 14.65 -12.79 24.30
N ALA A 553 13.89 -11.91 24.93
CA ALA A 553 13.14 -12.25 26.13
C ALA A 553 12.19 -13.41 25.81
N VAL A 554 12.19 -14.40 26.67
CA VAL A 554 11.32 -15.55 26.50
C VAL A 554 9.92 -15.12 26.91
N LEU A 555 8.97 -15.16 25.98
CA LEU A 555 7.55 -14.95 26.27
C LEU A 555 7.13 -15.77 27.49
N ARG A 556 6.34 -15.17 28.38
CA ARG A 556 5.82 -15.86 29.54
C ARG A 556 5.00 -17.07 29.12
N SER A 557 5.43 -18.24 29.54
CA SER A 557 4.82 -19.50 29.14
C SER A 557 5.02 -20.53 30.23
N TYR A 558 4.25 -21.59 30.18
CA TYR A 558 4.37 -22.75 31.04
C TYR A 558 4.29 -24.06 30.22
N ILE A 559 4.62 -25.17 30.83
CA ILE A 559 4.44 -26.49 30.20
C ILE A 559 3.13 -27.06 30.72
N ASP A 560 2.19 -27.34 29.83
CA ASP A 560 0.91 -27.95 30.16
C ASP A 560 1.05 -29.43 30.61
N ASP A 561 -0.03 -30.03 31.08
CA ASP A 561 -0.08 -31.45 31.50
C ASP A 561 0.23 -32.42 30.33
N GLY A 562 0.12 -31.98 29.09
CA GLY A 562 0.45 -32.71 27.86
C GLY A 562 1.93 -32.60 27.49
N GLY A 563 2.67 -31.69 28.11
CA GLY A 563 4.08 -31.41 27.82
C GLY A 563 4.28 -30.38 26.69
N ASN A 564 3.25 -29.62 26.31
CA ASN A 564 3.32 -28.54 25.31
C ASN A 564 3.64 -27.21 25.97
N VAL A 565 4.29 -26.33 25.22
CA VAL A 565 4.46 -24.93 25.62
C VAL A 565 3.13 -24.22 25.43
N THR A 566 2.64 -23.59 26.47
CA THR A 566 1.41 -22.77 26.44
C THR A 566 1.75 -21.37 26.93
N TYR A 567 1.28 -20.38 26.22
CA TYR A 567 1.53 -18.96 26.54
C TYR A 567 0.42 -18.43 27.45
N TYR A 568 0.77 -17.51 28.37
CA TYR A 568 -0.21 -16.94 29.29
C TYR A 568 -1.24 -16.10 28.55
N PHE A 569 -0.88 -15.32 27.56
CA PHE A 569 -1.80 -14.52 26.73
C PHE A 569 -2.80 -15.36 25.90
N GLN A 570 -2.67 -16.68 25.89
CA GLN A 570 -3.61 -17.62 25.26
C GLN A 570 -4.35 -18.48 26.31
N THR A 571 -4.31 -18.10 27.58
CA THR A 571 -4.85 -18.93 28.66
C THR A 571 -5.65 -18.07 29.64
N VAL A 572 -6.96 -18.18 29.58
CA VAL A 572 -7.89 -17.41 30.42
C VAL A 572 -7.49 -17.51 31.90
N GLY A 573 -7.07 -16.38 32.48
CA GLY A 573 -6.79 -16.21 33.88
C GLY A 573 -8.05 -15.80 34.68
N GLU A 574 -7.97 -15.78 35.98
CA GLU A 574 -9.02 -15.26 36.83
C GLU A 574 -8.49 -14.10 37.67
N ALA A 575 -9.02 -12.90 37.46
CA ALA A 575 -8.62 -11.72 38.20
C ALA A 575 -8.74 -11.93 39.73
N PRO A 576 -7.66 -11.72 40.52
CA PRO A 576 -7.74 -11.82 41.97
C PRO A 576 -8.72 -10.77 42.52
N THR A 577 -9.62 -11.21 43.41
CA THR A 577 -10.66 -10.33 43.97
C THR A 577 -10.25 -9.80 45.32
N ILE A 578 -10.15 -8.46 45.48
CA ILE A 578 -9.92 -7.79 46.73
C ILE A 578 -11.20 -7.77 47.54
N SER A 579 -11.32 -8.72 48.51
CA SER A 579 -12.54 -8.89 49.34
C SER A 579 -12.56 -7.98 50.57
N LEU A 580 -11.40 -7.51 51.02
CA LEU A 580 -11.29 -6.52 52.11
C LEU A 580 -10.16 -5.55 51.79
N GLN A 581 -10.56 -4.27 51.62
CA GLN A 581 -9.61 -3.16 51.44
C GLN A 581 -8.81 -2.88 52.70
N PRO A 582 -7.55 -2.45 52.61
CA PRO A 582 -6.82 -1.91 53.74
C PRO A 582 -7.58 -0.76 54.39
N GLN A 583 -7.44 -0.60 55.69
CA GLN A 583 -8.09 0.48 56.40
C GLN A 583 -7.05 1.53 56.86
N SER A 584 -7.45 2.79 56.86
CA SER A 584 -6.60 3.85 57.44
C SER A 584 -6.25 3.56 58.89
N VAL A 585 -5.04 3.88 59.30
CA VAL A 585 -4.50 3.58 60.63
C VAL A 585 -4.08 4.86 61.29
N ILE A 586 -4.34 4.91 62.60
CA ILE A 586 -3.89 6.03 63.46
C ILE A 586 -2.82 5.47 64.40
N ALA A 587 -1.61 5.99 64.29
CA ALA A 587 -0.55 5.78 65.30
C ALA A 587 -0.71 6.82 66.41
N CYS A 588 -0.94 6.36 67.63
CA CYS A 588 -1.21 7.27 68.76
C CYS A 588 0.05 7.91 69.36
N GLN A 589 1.24 7.46 68.94
CA GLN A 589 2.51 8.08 69.32
C GLN A 589 3.61 7.82 68.28
N ILE A 590 4.56 8.71 68.20
CA ILE A 590 5.77 8.58 67.42
C ILE A 590 6.56 7.32 67.87
N GLY A 591 7.12 6.59 66.90
CA GLY A 591 7.90 5.38 67.17
C GLY A 591 7.06 4.10 67.26
N GLU A 592 5.76 4.17 67.10
CA GLU A 592 4.86 3.00 67.10
C GLU A 592 5.02 2.24 65.78
N SER A 593 4.68 0.94 65.82
CA SER A 593 4.60 0.09 64.61
C SER A 593 3.12 -0.08 64.21
N VAL A 594 2.80 0.12 62.94
CA VAL A 594 1.45 -0.01 62.42
C VAL A 594 1.41 -0.99 61.24
N GLN A 595 0.23 -1.52 60.94
CA GLN A 595 0.04 -2.49 59.87
C GLN A 595 -1.15 -2.12 59.00
N PHE A 596 -0.95 -2.26 57.67
CA PHE A 596 -2.00 -2.28 56.67
C PHE A 596 -2.17 -3.70 56.17
N SER A 597 -3.39 -4.21 56.05
CA SER A 597 -3.67 -5.55 55.59
C SER A 597 -4.78 -5.53 54.51
N VAL A 598 -4.60 -6.36 53.51
CA VAL A 598 -5.56 -6.64 52.45
C VAL A 598 -6.01 -8.11 52.51
N THR A 599 -7.25 -8.41 52.15
CA THR A 599 -7.67 -9.79 51.96
C THR A 599 -8.04 -9.97 50.47
N VAL A 600 -7.36 -10.92 49.83
CA VAL A 600 -7.51 -11.27 48.44
C VAL A 600 -8.01 -12.70 48.30
N ASN A 601 -8.99 -12.93 47.44
CA ASN A 601 -9.45 -14.25 47.04
C ASN A 601 -9.02 -14.49 45.59
N SER A 602 -8.40 -15.62 45.32
CA SER A 602 -8.07 -16.08 43.98
C SER A 602 -8.09 -17.62 43.98
N ASN A 603 -8.47 -18.20 42.87
CA ASN A 603 -8.30 -19.62 42.60
C ASN A 603 -6.86 -19.95 42.19
N ASP A 604 -6.14 -18.97 41.69
CA ASP A 604 -4.74 -19.05 41.26
C ASP A 604 -3.79 -18.78 42.42
N SER A 605 -2.62 -19.40 42.35
CA SER A 605 -1.56 -19.28 43.36
C SER A 605 -0.19 -19.50 42.72
N PRO A 606 0.82 -18.74 43.12
CA PRO A 606 0.84 -17.75 44.21
C PRO A 606 0.12 -16.44 43.88
N ILE A 607 -0.32 -15.72 44.91
CA ILE A 607 -0.76 -14.33 44.82
C ILE A 607 0.45 -13.44 45.10
N TYR A 608 0.72 -12.48 44.23
CA TYR A 608 1.77 -11.49 44.35
C TYR A 608 1.21 -10.19 44.91
N TYR A 609 1.97 -9.50 45.73
CA TYR A 609 1.61 -8.24 46.37
C TYR A 609 2.73 -7.24 46.13
N LYS A 610 2.36 -5.98 45.87
CA LYS A 610 3.27 -4.87 45.71
C LYS A 610 2.67 -3.62 46.37
N TRP A 611 3.27 -3.16 47.48
CA TRP A 611 2.80 -2.02 48.20
C TRP A 611 3.44 -0.73 47.72
N PHE A 612 2.65 0.34 47.69
CA PHE A 612 3.08 1.68 47.29
C PHE A 612 2.72 2.74 48.36
N VAL A 613 3.50 3.83 48.36
CA VAL A 613 3.26 5.00 49.18
C VAL A 613 3.23 6.26 48.32
N ALA A 614 2.22 7.12 48.54
CA ALA A 614 2.22 8.49 48.10
C ALA A 614 2.38 9.39 49.32
N THR A 615 3.41 10.23 49.31
CA THR A 615 3.72 11.10 50.46
C THR A 615 2.85 12.34 50.48
N VAL A 616 2.68 12.94 51.66
CA VAL A 616 1.90 14.20 51.82
C VAL A 616 2.50 15.35 50.97
N ASP A 617 3.81 15.34 50.77
CA ASP A 617 4.54 16.33 49.96
C ASP A 617 4.36 16.12 48.46
N ASP A 618 4.11 14.86 48.02
CA ASP A 618 3.83 14.49 46.63
C ASP A 618 2.70 13.45 46.55
N PRO A 619 1.44 13.90 46.70
CA PRO A 619 0.29 13.01 46.85
C PRO A 619 -0.18 12.36 45.56
N ASN A 620 0.41 12.72 44.41
CA ASN A 620 0.03 12.20 43.10
C ASN A 620 1.07 11.19 42.52
N THR A 621 2.22 11.06 43.21
CA THR A 621 3.26 10.12 42.77
C THR A 621 3.33 8.93 43.73
N TRP A 622 3.04 7.74 43.19
CA TRP A 622 3.14 6.49 43.91
C TRP A 622 4.55 5.91 43.79
N THR A 623 5.18 5.60 44.92
CA THR A 623 6.51 4.97 44.97
C THR A 623 6.39 3.57 45.54
N GLU A 624 6.95 2.58 44.85
CA GLU A 624 7.00 1.20 45.34
C GLU A 624 7.76 1.11 46.64
N ILE A 625 7.23 0.33 47.59
CA ILE A 625 7.83 0.09 48.90
C ILE A 625 8.63 -1.18 48.85
N GLU A 626 9.90 -1.09 49.16
CA GLU A 626 10.79 -2.23 49.39
C GLU A 626 11.00 -2.51 50.88
N ASP A 627 11.22 -3.79 51.23
CA ASP A 627 11.52 -4.17 52.61
C ASP A 627 12.85 -3.54 53.04
N GLU A 628 12.79 -2.60 53.95
CA GLU A 628 13.92 -1.86 54.53
C GLU A 628 13.72 -1.72 56.03
N SER A 629 14.57 -0.91 56.70
CA SER A 629 14.54 -0.72 58.18
C SER A 629 13.19 -0.20 58.72
N LYS A 630 12.39 0.47 57.87
CA LYS A 630 11.08 1.03 58.25
C LYS A 630 9.90 0.23 57.73
N TYR A 631 10.07 -0.50 56.63
CA TYR A 631 9.01 -1.23 55.98
C TYR A 631 9.36 -2.73 55.95
N SER A 632 8.37 -3.55 56.26
CA SER A 632 8.49 -4.99 56.09
C SER A 632 7.18 -5.62 55.63
N GLY A 633 7.26 -6.69 54.87
CA GLY A 633 6.09 -7.32 54.27
C GLY A 633 5.57 -6.65 53.00
N SER A 634 6.39 -5.85 52.31
CA SER A 634 6.03 -5.12 51.11
C SER A 634 5.54 -6.04 49.95
N LYS A 635 5.90 -7.32 49.99
CA LYS A 635 5.49 -8.36 49.02
C LYS A 635 4.53 -9.39 49.61
N THR A 636 3.78 -9.01 50.68
CA THR A 636 2.78 -9.85 51.33
C THR A 636 1.46 -9.15 51.52
N SER A 637 0.40 -9.87 51.94
CA SER A 637 -0.90 -9.30 52.23
C SER A 637 -0.90 -8.30 53.40
N THR A 638 0.22 -8.10 54.12
CA THR A 638 0.31 -7.19 55.24
C THR A 638 1.62 -6.41 55.21
N LEU A 639 1.51 -5.11 55.03
CA LEU A 639 2.61 -4.17 55.16
C LEU A 639 2.73 -3.73 56.61
N THR A 640 3.92 -3.83 57.20
CA THR A 640 4.26 -3.29 58.52
C THR A 640 5.15 -2.05 58.36
N ILE A 641 4.81 -0.99 59.06
CA ILE A 641 5.61 0.24 59.14
C ILE A 641 6.11 0.38 60.55
N ASP A 642 7.41 0.25 60.75
CA ASP A 642 8.06 0.41 62.06
C ASP A 642 8.56 1.83 62.23
N ASP A 643 8.60 2.30 63.52
CA ASP A 643 9.12 3.62 63.89
C ASP A 643 8.45 4.77 63.13
N VAL A 644 7.09 4.82 63.16
CA VAL A 644 6.34 5.87 62.48
C VAL A 644 6.72 7.25 63.01
N GLN A 645 6.87 8.22 62.11
CA GLN A 645 7.29 9.58 62.41
C GLN A 645 6.17 10.59 62.04
N LEU A 646 6.15 11.76 62.69
CA LEU A 646 5.14 12.76 62.43
C LEU A 646 5.06 13.23 60.96
N ASN A 647 6.20 13.23 60.24
CA ASN A 647 6.27 13.58 58.83
C ASN A 647 5.68 12.51 57.89
N MET A 648 5.27 11.35 58.43
CA MET A 648 4.56 10.31 57.71
C MET A 648 3.03 10.45 57.84
N SER A 649 2.55 11.39 58.68
CA SER A 649 1.12 11.64 58.85
C SER A 649 0.54 12.25 57.58
N GLY A 650 -0.50 11.64 57.02
CA GLY A 650 -1.13 12.01 55.76
C GLY A 650 -0.59 11.26 54.54
N ASN A 651 0.43 10.42 54.70
CA ASN A 651 0.87 9.55 53.66
C ASN A 651 -0.22 8.51 53.32
N LYS A 652 -0.41 8.24 52.03
CA LYS A 652 -1.36 7.26 51.54
C LYS A 652 -0.65 5.99 51.13
N TYR A 653 -1.35 4.85 51.25
CA TYR A 653 -0.84 3.53 50.93
C TYR A 653 -1.84 2.76 50.07
N ARG A 654 -1.35 2.07 49.04
CA ARG A 654 -2.13 1.12 48.26
C ARG A 654 -1.32 -0.16 48.00
N VAL A 655 -2.00 -1.23 47.65
CA VAL A 655 -1.38 -2.46 47.23
C VAL A 655 -1.95 -2.90 45.86
N GLU A 656 -1.06 -3.30 44.99
CA GLU A 656 -1.37 -3.99 43.75
C GLU A 656 -1.22 -5.49 43.97
N VAL A 657 -2.13 -6.28 43.35
CA VAL A 657 -2.13 -7.72 43.45
C VAL A 657 -2.35 -8.35 42.11
N ASN A 658 -1.61 -9.42 41.79
CA ASN A 658 -1.78 -10.24 40.60
C ASN A 658 -1.45 -11.72 40.90
N THR A 659 -1.56 -12.59 39.87
CA THR A 659 -1.20 -14.01 39.93
C THR A 659 -0.35 -14.37 38.73
N ASP A 660 0.10 -15.63 38.63
CA ASP A 660 0.84 -16.08 37.44
C ASP A 660 -0.05 -16.16 36.20
N ASN A 661 -1.32 -16.63 36.34
CA ASN A 661 -2.22 -16.76 35.20
C ASN A 661 -2.97 -15.48 34.85
N TYR A 662 -3.05 -14.51 35.77
CA TYR A 662 -3.60 -13.19 35.53
C TYR A 662 -2.53 -12.14 35.89
N ALA A 663 -1.81 -11.71 34.88
CA ALA A 663 -0.64 -10.83 35.07
C ALA A 663 -1.01 -9.37 35.37
N CYS A 664 -2.19 -8.95 34.95
CA CYS A 664 -2.68 -7.60 35.21
C CYS A 664 -2.95 -7.35 36.68
N THR A 665 -2.70 -6.15 37.11
CA THR A 665 -2.81 -5.79 38.53
C THR A 665 -4.24 -5.39 38.90
N GLN A 666 -4.69 -5.87 40.09
CA GLN A 666 -5.86 -5.35 40.77
C GLN A 666 -5.40 -4.43 41.89
N GLU A 667 -5.88 -3.21 41.94
CA GLU A 667 -5.46 -2.20 42.89
C GLU A 667 -6.47 -2.00 44.02
N THR A 668 -5.98 -1.67 45.22
CA THR A 668 -6.82 -1.13 46.31
C THR A 668 -7.12 0.34 46.06
N ASN A 669 -8.14 0.87 46.74
CA ASN A 669 -8.48 2.30 46.62
C ASN A 669 -7.39 3.21 47.23
N ASP A 670 -7.28 4.44 46.74
CA ASP A 670 -6.26 5.43 47.11
C ASP A 670 -6.58 6.22 48.41
N ASN A 671 -7.57 5.77 49.19
CA ASN A 671 -8.05 6.52 50.37
C ASN A 671 -7.50 6.00 51.69
N VAL A 672 -6.54 5.07 51.65
CA VAL A 672 -5.93 4.46 52.83
C VAL A 672 -4.80 5.34 53.32
N GLU A 673 -4.94 5.88 54.51
CA GLU A 673 -4.07 6.95 55.04
C GLU A 673 -3.46 6.53 56.40
N LEU A 674 -2.22 6.89 56.61
CA LEU A 674 -1.58 6.84 57.93
C LEU A 674 -1.74 8.22 58.62
N LEU A 675 -2.38 8.22 59.76
CA LEU A 675 -2.39 9.41 60.65
C LEU A 675 -1.46 9.16 61.82
N VAL A 676 -0.58 10.07 62.15
CA VAL A 676 0.31 10.00 63.34
C VAL A 676 -0.06 11.11 64.26
N GLU A 677 -0.49 10.77 65.47
CA GLU A 677 -0.80 11.74 66.49
C GLU A 677 0.41 11.89 67.44
N GLU A 678 0.66 13.11 67.88
CA GLU A 678 1.59 13.29 68.97
C GLU A 678 0.97 12.72 70.25
N ALA A 679 1.78 12.14 71.12
CA ALA A 679 1.31 11.68 72.43
C ALA A 679 0.48 12.79 73.12
N LEU A 680 -0.71 12.45 73.58
CA LEU A 680 -1.53 13.36 74.34
C LEU A 680 -0.71 13.99 75.51
N PRO A 681 -0.76 15.29 75.68
CA PRO A 681 -0.03 15.95 76.77
C PRO A 681 -0.45 15.34 78.10
N THR A 682 0.50 14.87 78.87
CA THR A 682 0.28 14.33 80.18
C THR A 682 0.39 15.48 81.21
N ALA A 683 -0.72 15.77 81.91
CA ALA A 683 -0.70 16.74 83.00
C ALA A 683 0.00 16.12 84.22
N ASN A 684 1.01 16.81 84.72
CA ASN A 684 1.63 16.40 86.00
C ASN A 684 0.72 16.70 87.16
N THR A 685 0.78 15.86 88.18
CA THR A 685 0.11 16.18 89.48
C THR A 685 0.72 17.40 90.11
N ILE A 686 -0.12 18.37 90.43
CA ILE A 686 0.29 19.58 91.12
C ILE A 686 -0.14 19.56 92.60
N ASN A 687 0.64 20.21 93.42
CA ASN A 687 0.23 20.39 94.81
C ASN A 687 -0.99 21.34 94.90
N ASP A 688 -1.82 21.04 95.86
CA ASP A 688 -3.00 21.85 96.17
C ASP A 688 -2.67 23.34 96.33
N LEU A 689 -3.54 24.18 95.74
CA LEU A 689 -3.49 25.58 95.92
C LEU A 689 -4.13 25.90 97.29
N ILE A 690 -3.32 26.27 98.24
CA ILE A 690 -3.80 26.63 99.61
C ILE A 690 -3.75 28.16 99.76
N LYS A 691 -4.84 28.74 100.03
CA LYS A 691 -4.95 30.18 100.43
C LYS A 691 -5.92 30.32 101.56
N CYS A 692 -5.55 31.17 102.56
CA CYS A 692 -6.44 31.43 103.68
C CYS A 692 -7.51 32.43 103.24
N ASP A 693 -8.71 32.30 103.80
CA ASP A 693 -9.77 33.28 103.64
C ASP A 693 -9.29 34.66 104.19
N ASP A 694 -9.67 35.70 103.44
CA ASP A 694 -9.23 37.06 103.73
C ASP A 694 -10.36 38.05 103.45
N ASN A 695 -10.16 39.32 103.88
CA ASN A 695 -11.18 40.39 103.74
C ASN A 695 -11.25 41.04 102.36
N SER A 696 -10.70 40.46 101.29
CA SER A 696 -10.72 41.06 99.97
C SER A 696 -12.13 41.00 99.31
N PHE A 697 -13.00 40.12 99.78
CA PHE A 697 -14.41 40.09 99.43
C PHE A 697 -15.18 39.53 100.65
N GLY A 698 -16.11 40.30 101.21
CA GLY A 698 -16.89 39.93 102.41
C GLY A 698 -16.12 40.10 103.70
N ASN A 699 -16.04 39.06 104.57
CA ASN A 699 -15.27 38.99 105.81
C ASN A 699 -14.36 37.75 105.84
N ASP A 700 -13.40 37.70 106.77
CA ASP A 700 -12.37 36.67 106.88
C ASP A 700 -12.87 35.28 107.36
N ALA A 701 -14.16 35.08 107.44
CA ALA A 701 -14.78 33.84 107.87
C ALA A 701 -16.00 33.46 107.03
N ASP A 702 -16.19 34.06 105.84
CA ASP A 702 -17.35 33.76 104.96
C ASP A 702 -17.07 32.56 103.96
N GLY A 703 -15.86 32.07 103.96
CA GLY A 703 -15.47 30.95 103.10
C GLY A 703 -15.24 31.30 101.63
N ILE A 704 -15.21 32.63 101.27
CA ILE A 704 -15.04 33.13 99.93
C ILE A 704 -13.58 33.60 99.70
N ILE A 705 -12.83 32.94 98.91
CA ILE A 705 -11.46 33.27 98.54
C ILE A 705 -11.39 33.72 97.12
N THR A 706 -10.90 34.90 96.83
CA THR A 706 -10.76 35.46 95.48
C THR A 706 -9.29 35.65 95.10
N GLY A 707 -9.06 35.97 93.83
CA GLY A 707 -7.71 36.25 93.32
C GLY A 707 -6.80 35.07 93.21
N TRP A 708 -7.34 33.88 92.82
CA TRP A 708 -6.56 32.75 92.47
C TRP A 708 -5.78 33.02 91.18
N ASN A 709 -4.43 32.81 91.21
CA ASN A 709 -3.58 32.92 90.01
C ASN A 709 -3.25 31.53 89.46
N PHE A 710 -4.17 30.98 88.67
CA PHE A 710 -3.98 29.71 88.07
C PHE A 710 -2.84 29.67 87.04
N LYS A 711 -2.46 30.82 86.42
CA LYS A 711 -1.37 30.92 85.44
C LYS A 711 -0.01 30.53 86.06
N GLU A 712 0.21 30.74 87.36
CA GLU A 712 1.45 30.31 88.00
C GLU A 712 1.62 28.78 88.06
N LYS A 713 0.54 28.04 87.91
CA LYS A 713 0.54 26.59 87.95
C LYS A 713 0.69 25.92 86.54
N ILE A 714 0.55 26.68 85.48
CA ILE A 714 0.70 26.14 84.13
C ILE A 714 2.10 25.55 83.92
N ALA A 715 3.13 26.26 84.42
CA ALA A 715 4.51 25.75 84.30
C ALA A 715 4.74 24.44 85.11
N ASP A 716 4.05 24.26 86.24
CA ASP A 716 4.12 23.06 87.09
C ASP A 716 3.38 21.91 86.37
N ILE A 717 2.25 22.20 85.71
CA ILE A 717 1.46 21.20 84.92
C ILE A 717 2.25 20.70 83.74
N LEU A 718 2.92 21.58 82.99
CA LEU A 718 3.68 21.26 81.81
C LEU A 718 5.07 20.71 82.16
N ASN A 719 5.61 20.96 83.33
CA ASN A 719 6.91 20.48 83.84
C ASN A 719 8.09 20.63 82.83
N GLY A 720 8.04 21.67 81.96
CA GLY A 720 9.07 21.98 81.03
C GLY A 720 9.19 20.99 79.81
N VAL A 721 8.24 20.09 79.68
CA VAL A 721 8.27 19.04 78.59
C VAL A 721 7.50 19.49 77.34
N GLN A 722 6.57 20.44 77.50
CA GLN A 722 5.68 20.95 76.42
C GLN A 722 5.65 22.49 76.39
N ASN A 723 5.52 23.03 75.18
CA ASN A 723 5.39 24.49 75.03
C ASN A 723 3.95 24.93 75.20
N LEU A 724 3.79 26.06 75.94
CA LEU A 724 2.46 26.70 76.20
C LEU A 724 1.78 27.14 74.90
N GLU A 725 2.53 27.44 73.84
CA GLU A 725 2.01 27.95 72.58
C GLU A 725 1.26 26.87 71.79
N ASP A 726 1.56 25.61 72.06
CA ASP A 726 0.98 24.46 71.37
C ASP A 726 -0.25 23.87 72.09
N LEU A 727 -0.65 24.41 73.22
CA LEU A 727 -1.65 23.83 74.07
C LEU A 727 -2.67 24.81 74.59
N THR A 728 -3.93 24.38 74.73
CA THR A 728 -4.97 25.12 75.48
C THR A 728 -5.21 24.45 76.81
N VAL A 729 -4.88 25.18 77.91
CA VAL A 729 -5.14 24.73 79.30
C VAL A 729 -6.47 25.26 79.75
N THR A 730 -7.39 24.36 80.13
CA THR A 730 -8.72 24.70 80.66
C THR A 730 -8.80 24.26 82.15
N PHE A 731 -9.19 25.16 83.06
CA PHE A 731 -9.42 24.81 84.44
C PHE A 731 -10.92 24.69 84.67
N HIS A 732 -11.37 23.58 85.17
CA HIS A 732 -12.76 23.33 85.55
C HIS A 732 -13.00 23.45 87.02
#